data_e43dad6754b8925d202fa113421d2172
#
_entry.id   e43dad6754b8925d202fa113421d2172
#
_cell.length_a   1.000
_cell.length_b   1.000
_cell.length_c   1.000
_cell.angle_alpha   90.00
_cell.angle_beta   90.00
_cell.angle_gamma   90.00
#
_symmetry.space_group_name_H-M   'P 1'
#
loop_
_entity.id
_entity.type
_entity.pdbx_description
1 polymer ?
#
loop_
_entity_poly.entity_id
_entity_poly.type
_entity_poly.pdbx_seq_one_letter_code
_entity_poly.pdbx_strand_id
1 'polypeptide(L)'
;MDKKTIIGVVLMSLIFIGYMLYSSKQQAEYQQYLEQVQAEEVATAQANENNEAEQAQAEASAEQDAESAQEREQSIYGDYLAAARQAEAQKFTMSNDYLTVDFSTLGGVMSKITLDEYTKFAPKDERTEKVVLYDPSTAKFDLSFYIKQGLNNLPINTSEYVFTSEGVRREGDAQRLVMQLEVAAGAFLQYEYVLYDEKNPSRDYMLDFNIKLVNLSPIMAQQSTLGIEWANRTYQNERSFKTENMYTTLSYHLPGEESVEDLGMSEDSKSKQVQSEVNWVAFRQQFFSQAFIAHNNFAYSDMGFTTESKDSGFIKSYSARLGLPYNAQTTEYNFSFYCGPNKYAVLSDVVGPDGEKIAMERLIPLGGWLVGWFNRWIVIPVFDFLSKYIGSFGIIILILTILVKLLIFPLTYKSYLSTAKLRVIKPEMDALNEKYPREEDAMKKQQAMMNLYKKAGINPLGGCLPMLIQLPLLWALFRFFPVSIELRAQRFLWADDLSSYDSVLNLPFTIPFYGDHVSLFCLLMGAAMIGFSMFTYNQQSAQPQMAGMKFMMVYMMPVMMLFWFNDYASGLCYYYLLSQLITMIQMTAIRRFVDDDKIHAMMERNANKQKNKKKSKFQLRYEELMRQQEEMMRQQEKANGKRR
;
A
#
# COMPACT_ATOMS: atom_id res chain seq x y z
N MET A 1 -37.97 11.64 -17.61
CA MET A 1 -37.45 11.08 -16.35
C MET A 1 -38.62 10.83 -15.42
N ASP A 2 -38.74 9.62 -14.94
CA ASP A 2 -39.82 9.21 -14.05
C ASP A 2 -39.68 9.90 -12.68
N LYS A 3 -40.81 10.31 -12.04
CA LYS A 3 -40.80 10.99 -10.73
C LYS A 3 -39.96 10.25 -9.68
N LYS A 4 -39.92 8.91 -9.74
CA LYS A 4 -39.10 8.07 -8.84
C LYS A 4 -37.61 8.21 -9.06
N THR A 5 -37.15 8.38 -10.31
CA THR A 5 -35.74 8.59 -10.65
C THR A 5 -35.27 9.99 -10.19
N ILE A 6 -36.16 11.01 -10.31
CA ILE A 6 -35.86 12.37 -9.82
C ILE A 6 -35.74 12.37 -8.29
N ILE A 7 -36.62 11.66 -7.60
CA ILE A 7 -36.59 11.53 -6.13
C ILE A 7 -35.31 10.81 -5.69
N GLY A 8 -34.90 9.76 -6.40
CA GLY A 8 -33.67 9.04 -6.09
C GLY A 8 -32.40 9.89 -6.26
N VAL A 9 -32.35 10.70 -7.33
CA VAL A 9 -31.23 11.63 -7.56
C VAL A 9 -31.20 12.75 -6.52
N VAL A 10 -32.37 13.31 -6.17
CA VAL A 10 -32.48 14.34 -5.13
C VAL A 10 -32.11 13.78 -3.75
N LEU A 11 -32.51 12.56 -3.43
CA LEU A 11 -32.17 11.92 -2.14
C LEU A 11 -30.65 11.64 -2.05
N MET A 12 -30.02 11.14 -3.12
CA MET A 12 -28.57 10.96 -3.18
C MET A 12 -27.83 12.29 -3.06
N SER A 13 -28.33 13.35 -3.72
CA SER A 13 -27.74 14.69 -3.62
C SER A 13 -27.85 15.26 -2.20
N LEU A 14 -28.98 15.04 -1.52
CA LEU A 14 -29.18 15.47 -0.13
C LEU A 14 -28.29 14.69 0.85
N ILE A 15 -28.11 13.39 0.67
CA ILE A 15 -27.18 12.58 1.47
C ILE A 15 -25.74 13.08 1.25
N PHE A 16 -25.38 13.39 0.01
CA PHE A 16 -24.06 13.90 -0.32
C PHE A 16 -23.80 15.30 0.29
N ILE A 17 -24.79 16.19 0.23
CA ILE A 17 -24.73 17.52 0.88
C ILE A 17 -24.68 17.38 2.41
N GLY A 18 -25.47 16.49 2.99
CA GLY A 18 -25.47 16.22 4.43
C GLY A 18 -24.10 15.68 4.91
N TYR A 19 -23.48 14.80 4.15
CA TYR A 19 -22.13 14.32 4.43
C TYR A 19 -21.07 15.43 4.31
N MET A 20 -21.18 16.30 3.29
CA MET A 20 -20.30 17.47 3.14
C MET A 20 -20.38 18.43 4.34
N LEU A 21 -21.58 18.72 4.80
CA LEU A 21 -21.78 19.61 5.96
C LEU A 21 -21.25 18.97 7.26
N TYR A 22 -21.40 17.67 7.42
CA TYR A 22 -20.84 16.95 8.56
C TYR A 22 -19.30 16.96 8.56
N SER A 23 -18.66 16.70 7.42
CA SER A 23 -17.20 16.71 7.31
C SER A 23 -16.59 18.10 7.47
N SER A 24 -17.28 19.17 7.00
CA SER A 24 -16.82 20.56 7.19
C SER A 24 -16.88 21.00 8.66
N LYS A 25 -17.86 20.50 9.42
CA LYS A 25 -17.97 20.79 10.85
C LYS A 25 -16.84 20.14 11.66
N GLN A 26 -16.49 18.89 11.32
CA GLN A 26 -15.40 18.16 11.96
C GLN A 26 -14.03 18.81 11.68
N GLN A 27 -13.85 19.38 10.48
CA GLN A 27 -12.66 20.11 10.09
C GLN A 27 -12.52 21.46 10.83
N ALA A 28 -13.64 22.14 11.10
CA ALA A 28 -13.64 23.38 11.87
C ALA A 28 -13.32 23.15 13.37
N GLU A 29 -13.82 22.08 13.96
CA GLU A 29 -13.50 21.67 15.34
C GLU A 29 -12.03 21.30 15.51
N TYR A 30 -11.41 20.66 14.48
CA TYR A 30 -10.00 20.32 14.48
C TYR A 30 -9.08 21.55 14.36
N GLN A 31 -9.48 22.56 13.58
CA GLN A 31 -8.75 23.82 13.47
C GLN A 31 -8.77 24.62 14.80
N GLN A 32 -9.89 24.63 15.52
CA GLN A 32 -9.96 25.26 16.84
C GLN A 32 -9.09 24.56 17.90
N TYR A 33 -8.98 23.23 17.80
CA TYR A 33 -8.06 22.46 18.66
C TYR A 33 -6.59 22.83 18.40
N LEU A 34 -6.20 22.97 17.12
CA LEU A 34 -4.83 23.36 16.74
C LEU A 34 -4.48 24.80 17.20
N GLU A 35 -5.43 25.75 17.12
CA GLU A 35 -5.24 27.11 17.62
C GLU A 35 -5.04 27.14 19.14
N GLN A 36 -5.73 26.28 19.89
CA GLN A 36 -5.53 26.16 21.33
C GLN A 36 -4.16 25.60 21.71
N VAL A 37 -3.69 24.58 20.99
CA VAL A 37 -2.35 23.98 21.21
C VAL A 37 -1.24 24.99 20.90
N GLN A 38 -1.35 25.78 19.82
CA GLN A 38 -0.37 26.83 19.50
C GLN A 38 -0.38 27.96 20.51
N ALA A 39 -1.52 28.33 21.07
CA ALA A 39 -1.60 29.35 22.13
C ALA A 39 -0.92 28.88 23.43
N GLU A 40 -0.99 27.60 23.76
CA GLU A 40 -0.36 26.99 24.93
C GLU A 40 1.17 26.86 24.76
N GLU A 41 1.66 26.59 23.55
CA GLU A 41 3.11 26.60 23.24
C GLU A 41 3.72 27.99 23.31
N VAL A 42 3.03 29.03 22.86
CA VAL A 42 3.50 30.42 22.94
C VAL A 42 3.53 30.90 24.39
N ALA A 43 2.56 30.50 25.21
CA ALA A 43 2.55 30.83 26.65
C ALA A 43 3.70 30.17 27.41
N THR A 44 4.08 28.94 27.02
CA THR A 44 5.23 28.22 27.62
C THR A 44 6.58 28.82 27.21
N ALA A 45 6.70 29.32 25.98
CA ALA A 45 7.91 30.00 25.51
C ALA A 45 8.16 31.35 26.20
N GLN A 46 7.09 32.10 26.49
CA GLN A 46 7.21 33.38 27.22
C GLN A 46 7.53 33.23 28.72
N ALA A 47 7.22 32.08 29.32
CA ALA A 47 7.60 31.78 30.69
C ALA A 47 9.12 31.49 30.85
N ASN A 48 9.78 31.07 29.78
CA ASN A 48 11.21 30.74 29.78
C ASN A 48 12.13 31.96 29.62
N GLU A 49 11.65 33.10 29.07
CA GLU A 49 12.47 34.33 28.92
C GLU A 49 12.70 35.09 30.24
N ASN A 50 11.93 34.82 31.29
CA ASN A 50 12.08 35.50 32.58
C ASN A 50 13.12 34.89 33.52
N ASN A 51 13.80 33.81 33.13
CA ASN A 51 14.76 33.08 33.97
C ASN A 51 16.25 33.49 33.76
N GLU A 52 16.58 34.41 32.85
CA GLU A 52 17.97 34.79 32.58
C GLU A 52 18.63 35.68 33.70
N ALA A 53 17.84 36.21 34.62
CA ALA A 53 18.37 37.04 35.70
C ALA A 53 18.87 36.25 36.94
N GLU A 54 18.53 34.99 37.08
CA GLU A 54 18.97 34.12 38.20
C GLU A 54 20.24 33.30 37.91
N GLN A 55 20.75 33.31 36.68
CA GLN A 55 21.86 32.44 36.25
C GLN A 55 23.25 32.85 36.81
N ALA A 56 23.46 34.11 37.19
CA ALA A 56 24.77 34.57 37.66
C ALA A 56 25.14 34.17 39.12
N GLN A 57 24.17 33.72 39.92
CA GLN A 57 24.42 33.17 41.27
C GLN A 57 24.53 31.64 41.32
N ALA A 58 24.17 30.96 40.22
CA ALA A 58 24.14 29.49 40.14
C ALA A 58 25.51 28.87 39.81
N GLU A 59 26.44 29.60 39.19
CA GLU A 59 27.73 29.03 38.75
C GLU A 59 28.67 28.62 39.88
N ALA A 60 28.68 29.31 41.02
CA ALA A 60 29.52 28.91 42.17
C ALA A 60 28.92 27.77 43.03
N SER A 61 27.60 27.54 42.93
CA SER A 61 26.96 26.35 43.54
C SER A 61 26.99 25.12 42.62
N ALA A 62 27.12 25.34 41.30
CA ALA A 62 27.08 24.28 40.30
C ALA A 62 28.31 23.35 40.35
N GLU A 63 29.50 23.83 40.72
CA GLU A 63 30.68 22.97 40.86
C GLU A 63 30.58 22.01 42.07
N GLN A 64 30.08 22.46 43.23
CA GLN A 64 29.85 21.60 44.38
C GLN A 64 28.67 20.63 44.19
N ASP A 65 27.63 21.08 43.46
CA ASP A 65 26.50 20.23 43.10
C ASP A 65 26.88 19.17 42.03
N ALA A 66 27.80 19.51 41.10
CA ALA A 66 28.32 18.59 40.10
C ALA A 66 29.18 17.47 40.73
N GLU A 67 30.06 17.80 41.68
CA GLU A 67 30.88 16.81 42.41
C GLU A 67 29.99 15.85 43.22
N SER A 68 28.98 16.40 43.92
CA SER A 68 28.01 15.60 44.66
C SER A 68 27.07 14.78 43.78
N ALA A 69 26.76 15.26 42.57
CA ALA A 69 25.98 14.51 41.57
C ALA A 69 26.80 13.36 40.98
N GLN A 70 28.08 13.58 40.72
CA GLN A 70 28.99 12.55 40.20
C GLN A 70 29.21 11.42 41.22
N GLU A 71 29.43 11.74 42.51
CA GLU A 71 29.52 10.75 43.58
C GLU A 71 28.23 9.94 43.75
N ARG A 72 27.06 10.58 43.59
CA ARG A 72 25.76 9.89 43.59
C ARG A 72 25.61 8.96 42.39
N GLU A 73 25.95 9.39 41.18
CA GLU A 73 25.92 8.54 40.00
C GLU A 73 26.86 7.34 40.15
N GLN A 74 28.09 7.52 40.61
CA GLN A 74 29.01 6.42 40.87
C GLN A 74 28.48 5.44 41.94
N SER A 75 27.80 5.93 42.98
CA SER A 75 27.19 5.06 43.99
C SER A 75 26.00 4.27 43.47
N ILE A 76 25.26 4.81 42.47
CA ILE A 76 24.09 4.19 41.87
C ILE A 76 24.50 3.25 40.73
N TYR A 77 25.36 3.67 39.83
CA TYR A 77 25.67 2.95 38.59
C TYR A 77 27.00 2.19 38.64
N GLY A 78 27.89 2.50 39.61
CA GLY A 78 29.26 2.03 39.64
C GLY A 78 30.17 2.84 38.69
N ASP A 79 31.49 2.66 38.83
CA ASP A 79 32.48 3.49 38.14
C ASP A 79 32.40 3.42 36.61
N TYR A 80 32.19 2.25 36.05
CA TYR A 80 32.15 2.02 34.59
C TYR A 80 30.95 2.68 33.92
N LEU A 81 29.75 2.43 34.43
CA LEU A 81 28.53 2.98 33.86
C LEU A 81 28.39 4.48 34.11
N ALA A 82 28.85 5.00 35.27
CA ALA A 82 28.88 6.44 35.53
C ALA A 82 29.83 7.14 34.55
N ALA A 83 31.00 6.57 34.27
CA ALA A 83 31.93 7.11 33.26
C ALA A 83 31.32 7.06 31.84
N ALA A 84 30.63 6.01 31.48
CA ALA A 84 29.98 5.87 30.19
C ALA A 84 28.80 6.85 29.97
N ARG A 85 28.12 7.30 31.01
CA ARG A 85 27.08 8.36 30.93
C ARG A 85 27.65 9.76 30.69
N GLN A 86 28.86 10.00 31.16
CA GLN A 86 29.51 11.32 31.06
C GLN A 86 30.45 11.47 29.85
N ALA A 87 30.71 10.36 29.13
CA ALA A 87 31.60 10.35 27.98
C ALA A 87 31.00 11.12 26.79
N GLU A 88 31.86 11.73 25.99
CA GLU A 88 31.44 12.40 24.76
C GLU A 88 31.13 11.38 23.66
N ALA A 89 29.96 11.55 22.99
CA ALA A 89 29.55 10.70 21.89
C ALA A 89 30.38 10.97 20.63
N GLN A 90 30.85 9.90 20.02
CA GLN A 90 31.55 9.91 18.72
C GLN A 90 30.62 9.47 17.62
N LYS A 91 30.94 9.86 16.38
CA LYS A 91 30.20 9.45 15.17
C LYS A 91 31.10 8.68 14.24
N PHE A 92 30.56 7.63 13.62
CA PHE A 92 31.23 6.82 12.62
C PHE A 92 30.31 6.66 11.42
N THR A 93 30.87 6.43 10.22
CA THR A 93 30.12 6.21 8.99
C THR A 93 30.66 4.97 8.29
N MET A 94 29.76 4.10 7.86
CA MET A 94 30.05 3.01 6.93
C MET A 94 29.22 3.23 5.66
N SER A 95 29.77 2.88 4.49
CA SER A 95 29.05 3.04 3.22
C SER A 95 29.47 1.99 2.20
N ASN A 96 28.49 1.56 1.40
CA ASN A 96 28.72 0.81 0.17
C ASN A 96 28.11 1.56 -1.03
N ASP A 97 27.96 0.92 -2.19
CA ASP A 97 27.37 1.54 -3.39
C ASP A 97 25.90 1.95 -3.21
N TYR A 98 25.20 1.44 -2.20
CA TYR A 98 23.74 1.56 -2.00
C TYR A 98 23.34 2.31 -0.73
N LEU A 99 24.12 2.14 0.34
CA LEU A 99 23.80 2.63 1.69
C LEU A 99 24.95 3.46 2.25
N THR A 100 24.59 4.57 2.87
CA THR A 100 25.44 5.28 3.82
C THR A 100 24.77 5.26 5.19
N VAL A 101 25.44 4.69 6.19
CA VAL A 101 24.95 4.52 7.56
C VAL A 101 25.84 5.27 8.52
N ASP A 102 25.26 6.24 9.21
CA ASP A 102 25.91 6.97 10.30
C ASP A 102 25.57 6.32 11.64
N PHE A 103 26.56 6.18 12.48
CA PHE A 103 26.47 5.61 13.82
C PHE A 103 26.81 6.63 14.88
N SER A 104 26.21 6.47 16.07
CA SER A 104 26.55 7.20 17.29
C SER A 104 27.00 6.23 18.36
N THR A 105 28.08 6.58 19.07
CA THR A 105 28.48 5.81 20.26
C THR A 105 27.52 6.01 21.44
N LEU A 106 26.73 7.10 21.47
CA LEU A 106 25.62 7.20 22.42
C LEU A 106 24.55 6.18 22.06
N GLY A 107 24.32 5.23 22.92
CA GLY A 107 23.48 4.07 22.68
C GLY A 107 24.10 2.98 21.81
N GLY A 108 25.24 3.24 21.15
CA GLY A 108 25.86 2.30 20.21
C GLY A 108 25.03 2.05 18.94
N VAL A 109 24.29 3.05 18.44
CA VAL A 109 23.19 2.85 17.47
C VAL A 109 23.45 3.46 16.11
N MET A 110 22.73 2.96 15.10
CA MET A 110 22.56 3.67 13.83
C MET A 110 21.76 4.96 14.08
N SER A 111 22.31 6.09 13.67
CA SER A 111 21.67 7.40 13.85
C SER A 111 21.03 7.92 12.58
N LYS A 112 21.56 7.54 11.39
CA LYS A 112 21.03 7.96 10.10
C LYS A 112 21.29 6.88 9.05
N ILE A 113 20.35 6.63 8.17
CA ILE A 113 20.50 5.72 7.02
C ILE A 113 20.06 6.47 5.77
N THR A 114 20.97 6.56 4.80
CA THR A 114 20.74 7.21 3.51
C THR A 114 20.81 6.17 2.39
N LEU A 115 19.85 6.23 1.46
CA LEU A 115 19.86 5.43 0.23
C LEU A 115 20.53 6.23 -0.88
N ASP A 116 21.69 5.77 -1.36
CA ASP A 116 22.51 6.55 -2.29
C ASP A 116 22.00 6.57 -3.72
N GLU A 117 21.21 5.59 -4.13
CA GLU A 117 20.62 5.51 -5.47
C GLU A 117 19.28 6.27 -5.58
N TYR A 118 18.64 6.65 -4.46
CA TYR A 118 17.30 7.20 -4.46
C TYR A 118 17.26 8.63 -3.94
N THR A 119 16.46 9.47 -4.62
CA THR A 119 16.19 10.84 -4.20
C THR A 119 14.74 11.02 -3.80
N LYS A 120 14.47 11.95 -2.88
CA LYS A 120 13.10 12.36 -2.55
C LYS A 120 12.40 12.94 -3.79
N PHE A 121 11.08 12.91 -3.79
CA PHE A 121 10.32 13.58 -4.82
C PHE A 121 10.57 15.09 -4.77
N ALA A 122 10.95 15.65 -5.90
CA ALA A 122 10.99 17.08 -6.17
C ALA A 122 10.67 17.33 -7.66
N PRO A 123 10.28 18.53 -8.09
CA PRO A 123 10.19 18.88 -9.49
C PRO A 123 11.51 18.57 -10.22
N LYS A 124 11.41 18.37 -11.52
CA LYS A 124 12.43 17.79 -12.41
C LYS A 124 13.88 18.18 -12.15
N ASP A 125 14.15 19.46 -11.99
CA ASP A 125 15.52 19.98 -11.94
C ASP A 125 16.02 20.18 -10.49
N GLU A 126 15.19 19.86 -9.48
CA GLU A 126 15.43 20.05 -8.06
C GLU A 126 15.65 18.74 -7.28
N ARG A 127 15.63 17.57 -7.96
CA ARG A 127 15.79 16.23 -7.34
C ARG A 127 17.24 15.98 -6.94
N THR A 128 17.69 16.55 -5.84
CA THR A 128 19.06 16.40 -5.33
C THR A 128 19.11 15.76 -3.95
N GLU A 129 18.03 15.87 -3.17
CA GLU A 129 17.98 15.36 -1.80
C GLU A 129 17.83 13.84 -1.80
N LYS A 130 18.76 13.13 -1.15
CA LYS A 130 18.73 11.67 -1.00
C LYS A 130 17.60 11.23 -0.07
N VAL A 131 17.12 10.01 -0.28
CA VAL A 131 16.17 9.37 0.64
C VAL A 131 16.89 9.01 1.93
N VAL A 132 16.38 9.53 3.04
CA VAL A 132 16.84 9.22 4.40
C VAL A 132 15.75 8.38 5.07
N LEU A 133 16.14 7.21 5.56
CA LEU A 133 15.21 6.27 6.21
C LEU A 133 15.11 6.50 7.71
N TYR A 134 16.22 6.87 8.35
CA TYR A 134 16.27 7.19 9.78
C TYR A 134 16.38 8.70 9.99
N ASP A 135 15.53 9.24 10.84
CA ASP A 135 15.67 10.61 11.35
C ASP A 135 16.56 10.59 12.60
N PRO A 136 17.75 11.28 12.57
CA PRO A 136 18.66 11.29 13.70
C PRO A 136 18.08 11.83 15.01
N SER A 137 17.02 12.66 14.92
CA SER A 137 16.39 13.26 16.11
C SER A 137 15.34 12.35 16.77
N THR A 138 14.80 11.37 16.03
CA THR A 138 13.69 10.53 16.51
C THR A 138 13.97 9.03 16.43
N ALA A 139 15.02 8.62 15.71
CA ALA A 139 15.45 7.22 15.66
C ALA A 139 15.92 6.77 17.07
N LYS A 140 15.33 5.70 17.55
CA LYS A 140 15.66 5.09 18.83
C LYS A 140 15.90 3.61 18.68
N PHE A 141 17.01 3.15 19.23
CA PHE A 141 17.26 1.75 19.47
C PHE A 141 17.81 1.62 20.90
N ASP A 142 17.17 0.82 21.73
CA ASP A 142 17.52 0.67 23.11
C ASP A 142 17.42 -0.79 23.54
N LEU A 143 18.49 -1.36 24.07
CA LEU A 143 18.47 -2.67 24.71
C LEU A 143 18.34 -2.47 26.22
N SER A 144 17.29 -3.04 26.80
CA SER A 144 17.00 -2.97 28.22
C SER A 144 17.18 -4.32 28.91
N PHE A 145 17.89 -4.31 30.05
CA PHE A 145 18.10 -5.47 30.91
C PHE A 145 18.37 -5.05 32.35
N TYR A 146 18.39 -5.99 33.27
CA TYR A 146 18.65 -5.73 34.68
C TYR A 146 19.94 -6.40 35.13
N ILE A 147 20.76 -5.66 35.90
CA ILE A 147 21.94 -6.18 36.57
C ILE A 147 21.72 -6.18 38.08
N LYS A 148 22.44 -7.07 38.78
CA LYS A 148 22.42 -7.15 40.24
C LYS A 148 23.30 -6.04 40.84
N GLN A 149 22.72 -5.28 41.75
CA GLN A 149 23.46 -4.27 42.53
C GLN A 149 23.11 -4.46 44.00
N GLY A 150 23.95 -5.20 44.75
CA GLY A 150 23.69 -5.56 46.13
C GLY A 150 22.40 -6.38 46.26
N LEU A 151 21.41 -5.83 46.96
CA LEU A 151 20.07 -6.47 47.14
C LEU A 151 19.05 -6.01 46.09
N ASN A 152 19.39 -5.04 45.24
CA ASN A 152 18.47 -4.48 44.25
C ASN A 152 18.87 -4.89 42.84
N ASN A 153 17.93 -4.75 41.88
CA ASN A 153 18.19 -4.86 40.46
C ASN A 153 18.22 -3.45 39.87
N LEU A 154 19.29 -3.13 39.15
CA LEU A 154 19.45 -1.89 38.42
C LEU A 154 19.02 -2.09 36.97
N PRO A 155 18.04 -1.31 36.45
CA PRO A 155 17.71 -1.30 35.03
C PRO A 155 18.83 -0.61 34.24
N ILE A 156 19.24 -1.21 33.14
CA ILE A 156 20.18 -0.68 32.16
C ILE A 156 19.41 -0.46 30.86
N ASN A 157 19.44 0.77 30.36
CA ASN A 157 18.94 1.17 29.05
C ASN A 157 20.14 1.67 28.24
N THR A 158 20.51 0.96 27.20
CA THR A 158 21.76 1.26 26.45
C THR A 158 21.77 2.64 25.84
N SER A 159 20.60 3.20 25.53
CA SER A 159 20.46 4.57 24.98
C SER A 159 21.00 5.68 25.90
N GLU A 160 21.21 5.39 27.19
CA GLU A 160 21.70 6.34 28.19
C GLU A 160 23.25 6.38 28.31
N TYR A 161 23.96 5.47 27.62
CA TYR A 161 25.38 5.25 27.77
C TYR A 161 26.15 5.45 26.46
N VAL A 162 27.35 6.02 26.57
CA VAL A 162 28.28 6.13 25.44
C VAL A 162 29.18 4.89 25.39
N PHE A 163 29.15 4.22 24.28
CA PHE A 163 29.97 3.04 23.99
C PHE A 163 31.38 3.50 23.56
N THR A 164 32.39 2.72 23.87
CA THR A 164 33.74 2.87 23.34
C THR A 164 33.89 2.16 22.01
N SER A 165 34.68 2.71 21.08
CA SER A 165 34.96 2.10 19.79
C SER A 165 36.36 2.47 19.29
N GLU A 166 37.01 1.58 18.59
CA GLU A 166 38.25 1.84 17.85
C GLU A 166 37.99 2.33 16.42
N GLY A 167 36.72 2.52 16.05
CA GLY A 167 36.30 2.98 14.74
C GLY A 167 36.01 1.86 13.74
N VAL A 168 35.76 2.28 12.49
CA VAL A 168 35.45 1.35 11.39
C VAL A 168 36.73 0.69 10.90
N ARG A 169 36.71 -0.64 10.85
CA ARG A 169 37.78 -1.44 10.27
C ARG A 169 37.30 -2.10 8.98
N ARG A 170 38.17 -2.21 7.98
CA ARG A 170 37.89 -2.93 6.76
C ARG A 170 38.57 -4.31 6.81
N GLU A 171 37.76 -5.37 6.67
CA GLU A 171 38.18 -6.75 6.69
C GLU A 171 37.70 -7.44 5.40
N GLY A 172 38.62 -7.58 4.41
CA GLY A 172 38.26 -8.10 3.10
C GLY A 172 37.31 -7.18 2.34
N ASP A 173 36.12 -7.70 2.03
CA ASP A 173 35.02 -7.04 1.34
C ASP A 173 33.95 -6.49 2.29
N ALA A 174 34.24 -6.42 3.59
CA ALA A 174 33.31 -5.92 4.60
C ALA A 174 33.93 -4.80 5.44
N GLN A 175 33.09 -3.85 5.83
CA GLN A 175 33.36 -2.85 6.85
C GLN A 175 32.74 -3.33 8.17
N ARG A 176 33.52 -3.25 9.24
CA ARG A 176 33.11 -3.68 10.58
C ARG A 176 33.28 -2.54 11.57
N LEU A 177 32.25 -2.30 12.38
CA LEU A 177 32.28 -1.37 13.50
C LEU A 177 31.93 -2.11 14.79
N VAL A 178 32.85 -2.10 15.75
CA VAL A 178 32.64 -2.70 17.07
C VAL A 178 32.53 -1.57 18.09
N MET A 179 31.49 -1.61 18.90
CA MET A 179 31.23 -0.70 20.00
C MET A 179 31.00 -1.49 21.29
N GLN A 180 31.61 -1.06 22.39
CA GLN A 180 31.58 -1.78 23.66
C GLN A 180 31.10 -0.86 24.79
N LEU A 181 30.20 -1.37 25.64
CA LEU A 181 29.80 -0.76 26.90
C LEU A 181 30.30 -1.66 28.04
N GLU A 182 31.32 -1.19 28.76
CA GLU A 182 31.80 -1.87 29.96
C GLU A 182 30.83 -1.63 31.13
N VAL A 183 30.28 -2.72 31.69
CA VAL A 183 29.30 -2.71 32.77
C VAL A 183 29.98 -2.96 34.11
N ALA A 184 31.03 -3.80 34.10
CA ALA A 184 31.90 -4.08 35.25
C ALA A 184 33.26 -4.53 34.70
N ALA A 185 34.29 -4.62 35.57
CA ALA A 185 35.64 -5.00 35.20
C ALA A 185 35.66 -6.29 34.34
N GLY A 186 36.01 -6.16 33.06
CA GLY A 186 36.06 -7.27 32.09
C GLY A 186 34.70 -7.87 31.74
N ALA A 187 33.59 -7.24 32.11
CA ALA A 187 32.24 -7.62 31.73
C ALA A 187 31.61 -6.48 30.89
N PHE A 188 31.32 -6.76 29.62
CA PHE A 188 30.85 -5.74 28.70
C PHE A 188 29.80 -6.25 27.71
N LEU A 189 28.96 -5.33 27.29
CA LEU A 189 28.06 -5.48 26.16
C LEU A 189 28.76 -5.00 24.90
N GLN A 190 28.79 -5.82 23.86
CA GLN A 190 29.40 -5.46 22.58
C GLN A 190 28.36 -5.47 21.49
N TYR A 191 28.31 -4.39 20.73
CA TYR A 191 27.59 -4.25 19.47
C TYR A 191 28.58 -4.33 18.31
N GLU A 192 28.27 -5.16 17.33
CA GLU A 192 29.08 -5.34 16.13
C GLU A 192 28.19 -5.16 14.91
N TYR A 193 28.54 -4.18 14.07
CA TYR A 193 27.89 -3.91 12.79
C TYR A 193 28.80 -4.32 11.65
N VAL A 194 28.24 -5.01 10.62
CA VAL A 194 28.99 -5.45 9.44
C VAL A 194 28.24 -5.05 8.18
N LEU A 195 28.87 -4.23 7.34
CA LEU A 195 28.36 -3.79 6.04
C LEU A 195 29.28 -4.35 4.94
N TYR A 196 28.69 -5.04 3.96
CA TYR A 196 29.44 -5.64 2.86
C TYR A 196 29.56 -4.69 1.68
N ASP A 197 30.75 -4.63 1.08
CA ASP A 197 31.06 -3.85 -0.12
C ASP A 197 30.75 -4.64 -1.41
N GLU A 198 30.65 -5.97 -1.33
CA GLU A 198 30.44 -6.85 -2.48
C GLU A 198 29.00 -6.71 -3.02
N LYS A 199 28.87 -6.63 -4.36
CA LYS A 199 27.58 -6.62 -5.04
C LYS A 199 26.93 -8.00 -5.00
N ASN A 200 26.15 -8.23 -3.96
CA ASN A 200 25.31 -9.39 -3.82
C ASN A 200 23.87 -8.92 -3.61
N PRO A 201 22.93 -9.16 -4.55
CA PRO A 201 21.55 -8.65 -4.45
C PRO A 201 20.86 -8.93 -3.11
N SER A 202 21.21 -10.05 -2.45
CA SER A 202 20.69 -10.38 -1.12
C SER A 202 21.34 -9.59 0.02
N ARG A 203 22.44 -8.89 -0.22
CA ARG A 203 23.25 -8.18 0.77
C ARG A 203 23.40 -6.68 0.50
N ASP A 204 23.03 -6.20 -0.69
CA ASP A 204 23.23 -4.81 -1.13
C ASP A 204 22.62 -3.77 -0.16
N TYR A 205 21.48 -4.10 0.45
CA TYR A 205 20.75 -3.25 1.40
C TYR A 205 20.67 -3.85 2.80
N MET A 206 21.60 -4.75 3.14
CA MET A 206 21.65 -5.46 4.40
C MET A 206 22.80 -4.98 5.27
N LEU A 207 22.53 -4.80 6.55
CA LEU A 207 23.52 -4.54 7.59
C LEU A 207 23.37 -5.62 8.67
N ASP A 208 24.41 -6.42 8.91
CA ASP A 208 24.38 -7.37 10.02
C ASP A 208 24.65 -6.65 11.34
N PHE A 209 23.96 -7.08 12.37
CA PHE A 209 24.05 -6.53 13.71
C PHE A 209 24.11 -7.65 14.75
N ASN A 210 25.19 -7.74 15.48
CA ASN A 210 25.41 -8.76 16.49
C ASN A 210 25.56 -8.13 17.88
N ILE A 211 24.89 -8.70 18.88
CA ILE A 211 24.98 -8.31 20.29
C ILE A 211 25.69 -9.43 21.03
N LYS A 212 26.85 -9.14 21.66
CA LYS A 212 27.60 -10.10 22.49
C LYS A 212 27.58 -9.68 23.95
N LEU A 213 27.26 -10.63 24.82
CA LEU A 213 27.21 -10.51 26.27
C LEU A 213 28.48 -11.12 26.85
N VAL A 214 29.56 -10.35 26.97
CA VAL A 214 30.85 -10.86 27.42
C VAL A 214 30.95 -10.77 28.94
N ASN A 215 31.06 -11.94 29.61
CA ASN A 215 31.15 -12.06 31.06
C ASN A 215 30.01 -11.37 31.86
N LEU A 216 28.90 -11.07 31.21
CA LEU A 216 27.76 -10.40 31.87
C LEU A 216 26.89 -11.36 32.71
N SER A 217 26.83 -12.65 32.36
CA SER A 217 25.94 -13.64 33.03
C SER A 217 26.02 -13.63 34.58
N PRO A 218 27.19 -13.52 35.23
CA PRO A 218 27.27 -13.50 36.70
C PRO A 218 26.62 -12.28 37.35
N ILE A 219 26.62 -11.13 36.65
CA ILE A 219 26.10 -9.87 37.15
C ILE A 219 24.68 -9.58 36.69
N MET A 220 24.16 -10.28 35.68
CA MET A 220 22.79 -10.17 35.25
C MET A 220 21.81 -10.56 36.34
N ALA A 221 20.73 -9.83 36.50
CA ALA A 221 19.61 -10.22 37.36
C ALA A 221 18.89 -11.45 36.78
N GLN A 222 18.09 -12.11 37.57
CA GLN A 222 17.27 -13.22 37.09
C GLN A 222 16.16 -12.65 36.19
N GLN A 223 16.26 -12.93 34.90
CA GLN A 223 15.30 -12.51 33.87
C GLN A 223 15.24 -13.59 32.79
N SER A 224 14.10 -13.71 32.13
CA SER A 224 13.89 -14.64 31.01
C SER A 224 13.96 -13.99 29.64
N THR A 225 13.90 -12.66 29.59
CA THR A 225 13.92 -11.89 28.36
C THR A 225 14.70 -10.59 28.57
N LEU A 226 15.38 -10.14 27.51
CA LEU A 226 15.88 -8.76 27.38
C LEU A 226 14.92 -8.01 26.48
N GLY A 227 14.75 -6.70 26.69
CA GLY A 227 13.87 -5.86 25.90
C GLY A 227 14.65 -5.09 24.85
N ILE A 228 14.19 -5.09 23.60
CA ILE A 228 14.63 -4.11 22.60
C ILE A 228 13.47 -3.14 22.34
N GLU A 229 13.74 -1.86 22.41
CA GLU A 229 12.86 -0.82 21.90
C GLU A 229 13.47 -0.25 20.61
N TRP A 230 12.73 -0.41 19.50
CA TRP A 230 13.10 0.12 18.20
C TRP A 230 12.00 1.06 17.72
N ALA A 231 12.35 2.32 17.52
CA ALA A 231 11.41 3.34 17.08
C ALA A 231 12.05 4.25 16.03
N ASN A 232 11.24 4.75 15.14
CA ASN A 232 11.66 5.72 14.14
C ASN A 232 10.47 6.53 13.63
N ARG A 233 10.77 7.71 13.12
CA ARG A 233 9.85 8.59 12.44
C ARG A 233 10.25 8.70 10.98
N THR A 234 9.37 8.30 10.05
CA THR A 234 9.71 8.21 8.64
C THR A 234 9.34 9.47 7.88
N TYR A 235 10.29 10.01 7.10
CA TYR A 235 10.06 11.18 6.24
C TYR A 235 9.06 10.92 5.14
N GLN A 236 8.35 11.97 4.72
CA GLN A 236 7.65 11.97 3.45
C GLN A 236 8.67 12.01 2.31
N ASN A 237 8.66 10.99 1.46
CA ASN A 237 9.57 10.85 0.33
C ASN A 237 8.87 11.08 -1.02
N GLU A 238 7.52 11.00 -1.04
CA GLU A 238 6.73 11.05 -2.26
C GLU A 238 5.89 12.33 -2.36
N ARG A 239 5.42 12.64 -3.56
CA ARG A 239 4.62 13.84 -3.84
C ARG A 239 3.34 13.92 -3.03
N SER A 240 2.63 12.81 -2.90
CA SER A 240 1.32 12.75 -2.25
C SER A 240 1.42 12.11 -0.87
N PHE A 241 1.29 12.92 0.18
CA PHE A 241 1.16 12.42 1.55
C PHE A 241 0.06 11.36 1.68
N LYS A 242 -1.11 11.63 1.09
CA LYS A 242 -2.27 10.71 1.13
C LYS A 242 -1.96 9.36 0.52
N THR A 243 -1.30 9.34 -0.66
CA THR A 243 -0.95 8.10 -1.34
C THR A 243 0.16 7.36 -0.61
N GLU A 244 1.22 8.05 -0.21
CA GLU A 244 2.32 7.45 0.54
C GLU A 244 1.82 6.88 1.88
N ASN A 245 1.00 7.63 2.63
CA ASN A 245 0.39 7.14 3.88
C ASN A 245 -0.49 5.90 3.67
N MET A 246 -1.21 5.81 2.54
CA MET A 246 -2.07 4.64 2.22
C MET A 246 -1.25 3.34 2.12
N TYR A 247 0.01 3.41 1.68
CA TYR A 247 0.89 2.24 1.54
C TYR A 247 1.90 2.09 2.67
N THR A 248 1.89 3.02 3.63
CA THR A 248 2.83 3.06 4.76
C THR A 248 2.20 2.39 5.99
N THR A 249 2.87 1.36 6.53
CA THR A 249 2.37 0.59 7.68
C THR A 249 3.52 -0.12 8.40
N LEU A 250 3.21 -0.70 9.57
CA LEU A 250 4.06 -1.67 10.24
C LEU A 250 3.65 -3.08 9.81
N SER A 251 4.63 -3.87 9.38
CA SER A 251 4.47 -5.26 8.97
C SER A 251 5.34 -6.18 9.83
N TYR A 252 4.91 -7.42 10.03
CA TYR A 252 5.70 -8.42 10.76
C TYR A 252 5.44 -9.83 10.18
N HIS A 253 6.38 -10.73 10.46
CA HIS A 253 6.34 -12.10 9.96
C HIS A 253 6.44 -13.10 11.10
N LEU A 254 5.59 -14.12 11.06
CA LEU A 254 5.60 -15.24 12.01
C LEU A 254 6.42 -16.39 11.42
N PRO A 255 7.26 -17.08 12.23
CA PRO A 255 8.05 -18.19 11.76
C PRO A 255 7.19 -19.31 11.14
N GLY A 256 7.60 -19.81 9.98
CA GLY A 256 6.92 -20.88 9.27
C GLY A 256 5.65 -20.47 8.50
N GLU A 257 5.25 -19.21 8.53
CA GLU A 257 4.14 -18.70 7.73
C GLU A 257 4.61 -18.21 6.35
N GLU A 258 3.79 -18.41 5.33
CA GLU A 258 4.05 -17.82 4.00
C GLU A 258 3.53 -16.37 3.88
N SER A 259 2.68 -15.95 4.79
CA SER A 259 2.04 -14.63 4.78
C SER A 259 2.76 -13.65 5.70
N VAL A 260 2.69 -12.38 5.33
CA VAL A 260 3.12 -11.26 6.16
C VAL A 260 1.88 -10.57 6.70
N GLU A 261 1.90 -10.22 7.95
CA GLU A 261 0.83 -9.51 8.64
C GLU A 261 1.10 -8.01 8.63
N ASP A 262 0.08 -7.22 8.29
CA ASP A 262 0.11 -5.76 8.33
C ASP A 262 -0.77 -5.25 9.48
N LEU A 263 -0.34 -4.22 10.21
CA LEU A 263 -1.17 -3.58 11.23
C LEU A 263 -2.38 -2.84 10.64
N GLY A 264 -2.32 -2.44 9.38
CA GLY A 264 -3.36 -1.71 8.67
C GLY A 264 -2.75 -0.56 7.86
N MET A 265 -3.38 -0.23 6.70
CA MET A 265 -2.83 0.72 5.72
C MET A 265 -3.63 1.97 5.82
N SER A 266 -4.23 2.63 6.34
CA SER A 266 -5.04 3.88 6.27
C SER A 266 -5.59 4.29 7.63
N GLU A 267 -5.04 3.73 8.69
CA GLU A 267 -5.43 4.06 10.05
C GLU A 267 -4.56 5.20 10.59
N ASP A 268 -5.13 6.06 11.42
CA ASP A 268 -4.40 7.18 12.03
C ASP A 268 -3.43 6.68 13.10
N SER A 269 -3.82 5.67 13.87
CA SER A 269 -2.95 4.98 14.82
C SER A 269 -3.41 3.55 15.02
N LYS A 270 -2.46 2.64 15.27
CA LYS A 270 -2.75 1.25 15.62
C LYS A 270 -1.61 0.65 16.40
N SER A 271 -1.95 -0.19 17.36
CA SER A 271 -1.02 -1.04 18.11
C SER A 271 -1.47 -2.47 18.12
N LYS A 272 -0.52 -3.40 18.26
CA LYS A 272 -0.77 -4.84 18.36
C LYS A 272 0.30 -5.49 19.22
N GLN A 273 -0.16 -6.34 20.14
CA GLN A 273 0.70 -7.24 20.91
C GLN A 273 0.63 -8.63 20.29
N VAL A 274 1.79 -9.22 20.02
CA VAL A 274 1.96 -10.58 19.51
C VAL A 274 2.73 -11.37 20.56
N GLN A 275 2.08 -12.37 21.14
CA GLN A 275 2.63 -13.21 22.20
C GLN A 275 3.34 -14.48 21.66
N SER A 276 3.26 -14.72 20.36
CA SER A 276 4.01 -15.75 19.65
C SER A 276 5.35 -15.23 19.16
N GLU A 277 6.23 -16.13 18.79
CA GLU A 277 7.50 -15.76 18.15
C GLU A 277 7.30 -14.96 16.88
N VAL A 278 8.20 -13.99 16.66
CA VAL A 278 8.22 -13.12 15.47
C VAL A 278 9.61 -13.20 14.83
N ASN A 279 9.64 -13.47 13.55
CA ASN A 279 10.90 -13.59 12.79
C ASN A 279 11.50 -12.21 12.47
N TRP A 280 10.68 -11.30 11.96
CA TRP A 280 11.07 -9.91 11.68
C TRP A 280 9.91 -8.93 11.82
N VAL A 281 10.26 -7.68 12.09
CA VAL A 281 9.37 -6.52 12.11
C VAL A 281 9.88 -5.49 11.11
N ALA A 282 8.98 -4.87 10.34
CA ALA A 282 9.33 -3.89 9.32
C ALA A 282 8.49 -2.61 9.41
N PHE A 283 9.15 -1.48 9.34
CA PHE A 283 8.58 -0.17 9.10
C PHE A 283 8.53 0.06 7.59
N ARG A 284 7.37 -0.20 6.99
CA ARG A 284 7.18 -0.15 5.54
C ARG A 284 6.62 1.20 5.12
N GLN A 285 7.26 1.85 4.16
CA GLN A 285 6.75 2.96 3.38
C GLN A 285 6.30 2.48 1.99
N GLN A 286 5.79 3.37 1.14
CA GLN A 286 5.31 3.03 -0.20
C GLN A 286 6.40 2.32 -1.04
N PHE A 287 7.61 2.88 -1.10
CA PHE A 287 8.70 2.36 -1.93
C PHE A 287 9.93 1.88 -1.16
N PHE A 288 9.97 2.09 0.15
CA PHE A 288 11.11 1.73 0.99
C PHE A 288 10.66 1.01 2.24
N SER A 289 11.52 0.16 2.76
CA SER A 289 11.30 -0.52 4.04
C SER A 289 12.56 -0.57 4.87
N GLN A 290 12.36 -0.55 6.19
CA GLN A 290 13.33 -0.87 7.19
C GLN A 290 12.82 -2.11 7.92
N ALA A 291 13.55 -3.21 7.87
CA ALA A 291 13.16 -4.42 8.58
C ALA A 291 14.26 -4.85 9.55
N PHE A 292 13.86 -5.21 10.76
CA PHE A 292 14.72 -5.77 11.77
C PHE A 292 14.43 -7.27 11.88
N ILE A 293 15.41 -8.08 11.49
CA ILE A 293 15.31 -9.53 11.30
C ILE A 293 16.11 -10.21 12.40
N ALA A 294 15.45 -11.05 13.21
CA ALA A 294 16.10 -11.83 14.22
C ALA A 294 16.47 -13.22 13.67
N HIS A 295 17.71 -13.65 13.88
CA HIS A 295 18.14 -14.97 13.46
C HIS A 295 17.57 -16.09 14.37
N ASN A 296 17.22 -15.78 15.62
CA ASN A 296 16.66 -16.71 16.60
C ASN A 296 15.26 -16.33 17.08
N ASN A 297 14.50 -15.58 16.27
CA ASN A 297 13.18 -15.03 16.56
C ASN A 297 13.10 -14.16 17.83
N PHE A 298 12.19 -13.21 17.82
CA PHE A 298 11.75 -12.48 19.02
C PHE A 298 10.69 -13.33 19.75
N ALA A 299 10.77 -13.44 21.06
CA ALA A 299 9.83 -14.21 21.86
C ALA A 299 8.41 -13.63 21.88
N TYR A 300 8.33 -12.31 21.80
CA TYR A 300 7.09 -11.52 21.70
C TYR A 300 7.37 -10.16 21.06
N SER A 301 6.32 -9.49 20.64
CA SER A 301 6.42 -8.10 20.18
C SER A 301 5.20 -7.28 20.60
N ASP A 302 5.43 -6.02 20.99
CA ASP A 302 4.40 -4.98 21.18
C ASP A 302 4.76 -3.83 20.26
N MET A 303 3.95 -3.61 19.25
CA MET A 303 4.30 -2.72 18.16
C MET A 303 3.13 -1.85 17.74
N GLY A 304 3.44 -0.66 17.24
CA GLY A 304 2.43 0.28 16.82
C GLY A 304 2.97 1.40 15.94
N PHE A 305 2.04 2.16 15.39
CA PHE A 305 2.35 3.38 14.67
C PHE A 305 1.30 4.46 14.92
N THR A 306 1.70 5.70 14.68
CA THR A 306 0.83 6.88 14.62
C THR A 306 1.12 7.63 13.32
N THR A 307 0.07 8.03 12.60
CA THR A 307 0.19 8.85 11.38
C THR A 307 0.46 10.30 11.78
N GLU A 308 1.43 10.90 11.11
CA GLU A 308 1.82 12.28 11.32
C GLU A 308 0.91 13.27 10.59
N SER A 309 0.97 14.54 10.96
CA SER A 309 0.24 15.59 10.23
C SER A 309 0.83 15.81 8.84
N LYS A 310 -0.01 16.17 7.86
CA LYS A 310 0.39 16.40 6.45
C LYS A 310 1.55 17.39 6.30
N ASP A 311 1.62 18.40 7.18
CA ASP A 311 2.59 19.50 7.07
C ASP A 311 3.86 19.28 7.89
N SER A 312 3.98 18.15 8.60
CA SER A 312 5.13 17.83 9.44
C SER A 312 6.39 17.43 8.64
N GLY A 313 6.25 17.08 7.36
CA GLY A 313 7.32 16.49 6.56
C GLY A 313 7.56 15.00 6.82
N PHE A 314 6.77 14.38 7.69
CA PHE A 314 6.82 12.98 8.05
C PHE A 314 5.51 12.26 7.71
N ILE A 315 5.57 10.94 7.58
CA ILE A 315 4.38 10.12 7.29
C ILE A 315 3.88 9.42 8.53
N LYS A 316 4.73 8.67 9.22
CA LYS A 316 4.38 7.90 10.41
C LYS A 316 5.51 7.85 11.42
N SER A 317 5.13 7.83 12.71
CA SER A 317 5.98 7.43 13.83
C SER A 317 5.71 5.97 14.16
N TYR A 318 6.76 5.16 14.26
CA TYR A 318 6.72 3.75 14.58
C TYR A 318 7.39 3.46 15.91
N SER A 319 6.88 2.44 16.60
CA SER A 319 7.52 1.86 17.78
C SER A 319 7.32 0.35 17.79
N ALA A 320 8.37 -0.39 18.18
CA ALA A 320 8.32 -1.82 18.38
C ALA A 320 9.13 -2.18 19.64
N ARG A 321 8.49 -2.82 20.61
CA ARG A 321 9.13 -3.45 21.77
C ARG A 321 9.21 -4.94 21.53
N LEU A 322 10.42 -5.47 21.52
CA LEU A 322 10.72 -6.84 21.11
C LEU A 322 11.40 -7.56 22.25
N GLY A 323 10.94 -8.76 22.59
CA GLY A 323 11.53 -9.58 23.63
C GLY A 323 12.57 -10.54 23.08
N LEU A 324 13.80 -10.49 23.58
CA LEU A 324 14.84 -11.49 23.26
C LEU A 324 14.83 -12.59 24.32
N PRO A 325 14.72 -13.87 23.96
CA PRO A 325 14.85 -14.96 24.92
C PRO A 325 16.23 -14.92 25.56
N TYR A 326 16.29 -14.94 26.89
CA TYR A 326 17.55 -14.91 27.64
C TYR A 326 17.63 -16.06 28.66
N ASN A 327 18.80 -16.68 28.70
CA ASN A 327 19.21 -17.56 29.81
C ASN A 327 20.71 -17.34 30.12
N ALA A 328 21.20 -17.88 31.21
CA ALA A 328 22.57 -17.66 31.66
C ALA A 328 23.66 -18.20 30.69
N GLN A 329 23.29 -19.03 29.72
CA GLN A 329 24.18 -19.58 28.70
C GLN A 329 24.13 -18.78 27.41
N THR A 330 23.18 -17.84 27.26
CA THR A 330 23.08 -16.98 26.09
C THR A 330 24.18 -15.93 26.12
N THR A 331 25.06 -15.95 25.13
CA THR A 331 26.21 -15.05 25.04
C THR A 331 26.17 -14.16 23.80
N GLU A 332 25.30 -14.47 22.82
CA GLU A 332 25.26 -13.76 21.54
C GLU A 332 23.85 -13.80 20.93
N TYR A 333 23.50 -12.68 20.29
CA TYR A 333 22.31 -12.56 19.42
C TYR A 333 22.74 -12.02 18.07
N ASN A 334 22.23 -12.62 17.00
CA ASN A 334 22.53 -12.23 15.64
C ASN A 334 21.28 -11.71 14.95
N PHE A 335 21.41 -10.58 14.28
CA PHE A 335 20.35 -9.89 13.57
C PHE A 335 20.84 -9.40 12.23
N SER A 336 19.88 -9.03 11.38
CA SER A 336 20.15 -8.25 10.17
C SER A 336 19.13 -7.14 10.05
N PHE A 337 19.57 -5.95 9.65
CA PHE A 337 18.71 -4.88 9.20
C PHE A 337 18.65 -4.88 7.68
N TYR A 338 17.44 -4.89 7.13
CA TYR A 338 17.20 -4.54 5.75
C TYR A 338 16.78 -3.07 5.69
N CYS A 339 17.47 -2.25 4.93
CA CYS A 339 17.17 -0.83 4.75
C CYS A 339 17.25 -0.48 3.27
N GLY A 340 16.13 -0.60 2.56
CA GLY A 340 16.21 -0.53 1.10
C GLY A 340 14.86 -0.40 0.39
N PRO A 341 14.90 -0.52 -0.95
CA PRO A 341 13.76 -0.37 -1.82
C PRO A 341 12.80 -1.57 -1.75
N ASN A 342 11.51 -1.32 -1.86
CA ASN A 342 10.49 -2.35 -2.02
C ASN A 342 10.52 -2.89 -3.47
N LYS A 343 11.66 -3.45 -3.86
CA LYS A 343 11.89 -4.05 -5.17
C LYS A 343 11.75 -5.56 -5.08
N TYR A 344 10.87 -6.14 -5.91
CA TYR A 344 10.53 -7.56 -5.81
C TYR A 344 11.76 -8.47 -5.94
N ALA A 345 12.64 -8.21 -6.91
CA ALA A 345 13.84 -8.99 -7.13
C ALA A 345 14.80 -8.94 -5.93
N VAL A 346 14.96 -7.77 -5.27
CA VAL A 346 15.83 -7.62 -4.10
C VAL A 346 15.24 -8.33 -2.90
N LEU A 347 13.96 -8.07 -2.60
CA LEU A 347 13.30 -8.64 -1.42
C LEU A 347 13.10 -10.16 -1.53
N SER A 348 12.93 -10.70 -2.74
CA SER A 348 12.78 -12.15 -2.95
C SER A 348 14.10 -12.95 -2.74
N ASP A 349 15.23 -12.25 -2.76
CA ASP A 349 16.56 -12.86 -2.56
C ASP A 349 17.03 -12.77 -1.10
N VAL A 350 16.32 -12.02 -0.24
CA VAL A 350 16.62 -11.98 1.20
C VAL A 350 16.25 -13.33 1.83
N VAL A 351 17.23 -13.92 2.50
CA VAL A 351 17.09 -15.22 3.17
C VAL A 351 17.41 -15.10 4.66
N GLY A 352 16.83 -16.00 5.45
CA GLY A 352 17.17 -16.17 6.85
C GLY A 352 18.52 -16.83 7.07
N PRO A 353 18.94 -17.03 8.33
CA PRO A 353 20.24 -17.60 8.69
C PRO A 353 20.42 -19.05 8.23
N ASP A 354 19.33 -19.79 8.05
CA ASP A 354 19.27 -21.15 7.52
C ASP A 354 19.27 -21.23 5.99
N GLY A 355 19.29 -20.07 5.30
CA GLY A 355 19.21 -19.95 3.85
C GLY A 355 17.78 -20.10 3.30
N GLU A 356 16.77 -20.24 4.16
CA GLU A 356 15.39 -20.27 3.73
C GLU A 356 14.81 -18.85 3.50
N LYS A 357 13.82 -18.77 2.62
CA LYS A 357 13.14 -17.50 2.33
C LYS A 357 12.26 -17.09 3.51
N ILE A 358 12.37 -15.84 3.90
CA ILE A 358 11.64 -15.24 5.03
C ILE A 358 10.50 -14.31 4.58
N ALA A 359 9.98 -14.52 3.36
CA ALA A 359 8.81 -13.85 2.79
C ALA A 359 8.91 -12.31 2.71
N MET A 360 10.11 -11.73 2.63
CA MET A 360 10.32 -10.27 2.54
C MET A 360 9.66 -9.65 1.31
N GLU A 361 9.55 -10.37 0.19
CA GLU A 361 8.86 -9.89 -1.02
C GLU A 361 7.35 -9.65 -0.79
N ARG A 362 6.79 -10.19 0.30
CA ARG A 362 5.39 -9.95 0.70
C ARG A 362 5.18 -8.58 1.32
N LEU A 363 6.23 -7.86 1.65
CA LEU A 363 6.15 -6.44 1.99
C LEU A 363 5.52 -5.61 0.86
N ILE A 364 5.64 -6.05 -0.40
CA ILE A 364 4.98 -5.39 -1.53
C ILE A 364 3.52 -5.85 -1.62
N PRO A 365 2.53 -4.94 -1.42
CA PRO A 365 1.11 -5.31 -1.35
C PRO A 365 0.51 -5.53 -2.74
N LEU A 366 0.95 -6.59 -3.44
CA LEU A 366 0.53 -6.94 -4.80
C LEU A 366 -0.92 -7.45 -4.91
N GLY A 367 -1.65 -7.54 -3.81
CA GLY A 367 -3.05 -7.98 -3.75
C GLY A 367 -3.22 -9.43 -3.29
N GLY A 368 -4.49 -9.88 -3.15
CA GLY A 368 -4.84 -11.23 -2.73
C GLY A 368 -4.35 -12.31 -3.70
N TRP A 369 -4.60 -13.59 -3.37
CA TRP A 369 -3.99 -14.75 -4.05
C TRP A 369 -4.06 -14.69 -5.59
N LEU A 370 -5.21 -14.40 -6.18
CA LEU A 370 -5.40 -14.35 -7.64
C LEU A 370 -4.71 -13.13 -8.27
N VAL A 371 -4.89 -11.96 -7.65
CA VAL A 371 -4.32 -10.67 -8.10
C VAL A 371 -2.80 -10.69 -7.93
N GLY A 372 -2.33 -11.12 -6.76
CA GLY A 372 -0.91 -11.27 -6.46
C GLY A 372 -0.22 -12.32 -7.33
N TRP A 373 -0.90 -13.45 -7.64
CA TRP A 373 -0.39 -14.45 -8.57
C TRP A 373 -0.15 -13.82 -9.96
N PHE A 374 -1.14 -13.10 -10.49
CA PHE A 374 -1.03 -12.46 -11.80
C PHE A 374 0.12 -11.43 -11.84
N ASN A 375 0.26 -10.62 -10.79
CA ASN A 375 1.34 -9.65 -10.71
C ASN A 375 2.71 -10.32 -10.64
N ARG A 376 2.90 -11.34 -9.79
CA ARG A 376 4.20 -12.00 -9.60
C ARG A 376 4.64 -12.83 -10.81
N TRP A 377 3.71 -13.52 -11.47
CA TRP A 377 4.05 -14.47 -12.52
C TRP A 377 3.92 -13.92 -13.95
N ILE A 378 3.20 -12.79 -14.13
CA ILE A 378 2.99 -12.22 -15.46
C ILE A 378 3.49 -10.77 -15.51
N VAL A 379 2.98 -9.88 -14.65
CA VAL A 379 3.27 -8.44 -14.78
C VAL A 379 4.73 -8.14 -14.47
N ILE A 380 5.23 -8.53 -13.31
CA ILE A 380 6.61 -8.27 -12.88
C ILE A 380 7.63 -8.88 -13.85
N PRO A 381 7.57 -10.18 -14.22
CA PRO A 381 8.55 -10.75 -15.15
C PRO A 381 8.54 -10.09 -16.54
N VAL A 382 7.36 -9.73 -17.05
CA VAL A 382 7.27 -9.02 -18.35
C VAL A 382 7.85 -7.61 -18.21
N PHE A 383 7.57 -6.93 -17.11
CA PHE A 383 8.07 -5.59 -16.83
C PHE A 383 9.60 -5.58 -16.69
N ASP A 384 10.15 -6.49 -15.89
CA ASP A 384 11.59 -6.66 -15.68
C ASP A 384 12.32 -7.06 -16.98
N PHE A 385 11.70 -7.94 -17.77
CA PHE A 385 12.26 -8.32 -19.06
C PHE A 385 12.34 -7.12 -20.03
N LEU A 386 11.24 -6.36 -20.15
CA LEU A 386 11.19 -5.21 -21.05
C LEU A 386 12.10 -4.07 -20.60
N SER A 387 12.25 -3.84 -19.30
CA SER A 387 13.09 -2.78 -18.74
C SER A 387 14.58 -2.96 -19.06
N LYS A 388 15.03 -4.20 -19.32
CA LYS A 388 16.42 -4.49 -19.74
C LYS A 388 16.73 -3.97 -21.16
N TYR A 389 15.72 -3.83 -22.01
CA TYR A 389 15.88 -3.45 -23.43
C TYR A 389 15.31 -2.09 -23.76
N ILE A 390 14.37 -1.59 -22.96
CA ILE A 390 13.60 -0.38 -23.24
C ILE A 390 13.76 0.58 -22.06
N GLY A 391 14.43 1.70 -22.29
CA GLY A 391 14.68 2.72 -21.27
C GLY A 391 13.45 3.62 -20.96
N SER A 392 12.36 3.54 -21.74
CA SER A 392 11.15 4.34 -21.50
C SER A 392 10.05 3.50 -20.88
N PHE A 393 9.73 3.74 -19.62
CA PHE A 393 8.69 3.02 -18.91
C PHE A 393 7.28 3.28 -19.43
N GLY A 394 7.01 4.46 -20.03
CA GLY A 394 5.76 4.70 -20.73
C GLY A 394 5.57 3.80 -21.96
N ILE A 395 6.66 3.50 -22.70
CA ILE A 395 6.62 2.52 -23.82
C ILE A 395 6.43 1.11 -23.27
N ILE A 396 7.05 0.75 -22.15
CA ILE A 396 6.85 -0.54 -21.49
C ILE A 396 5.38 -0.72 -21.10
N ILE A 397 4.73 0.29 -20.52
CA ILE A 397 3.30 0.27 -20.19
C ILE A 397 2.45 0.06 -21.46
N LEU A 398 2.78 0.73 -22.57
CA LEU A 398 2.08 0.53 -23.84
C LEU A 398 2.19 -0.93 -24.31
N ILE A 399 3.41 -1.48 -24.34
CA ILE A 399 3.66 -2.87 -24.76
C ILE A 399 2.96 -3.85 -23.83
N LEU A 400 3.08 -3.67 -22.51
CA LEU A 400 2.38 -4.48 -21.52
C LEU A 400 0.86 -4.45 -21.76
N THR A 401 0.29 -3.27 -22.03
CA THR A 401 -1.14 -3.13 -22.34
C THR A 401 -1.52 -3.93 -23.58
N ILE A 402 -0.72 -3.85 -24.65
CA ILE A 402 -0.96 -4.63 -25.88
C ILE A 402 -0.87 -6.13 -25.61
N LEU A 403 0.16 -6.59 -24.90
CA LEU A 403 0.35 -8.00 -24.56
C LEU A 403 -0.83 -8.56 -23.76
N VAL A 404 -1.27 -7.81 -22.75
CA VAL A 404 -2.44 -8.16 -21.95
C VAL A 404 -3.70 -8.22 -22.79
N LYS A 405 -3.93 -7.22 -23.68
CA LYS A 405 -5.09 -7.22 -24.60
C LYS A 405 -5.05 -8.38 -25.60
N LEU A 406 -3.87 -8.78 -26.06
CA LEU A 406 -3.71 -9.97 -26.89
C LEU A 406 -3.99 -11.26 -26.13
N LEU A 407 -3.53 -11.37 -24.88
CA LEU A 407 -3.78 -12.54 -24.02
C LEU A 407 -5.28 -12.77 -23.80
N ILE A 408 -6.05 -11.72 -23.54
CA ILE A 408 -7.50 -11.82 -23.30
C ILE A 408 -8.33 -11.79 -24.60
N PHE A 409 -7.71 -11.52 -25.76
CA PHE A 409 -8.41 -11.36 -27.04
C PHE A 409 -9.30 -12.57 -27.42
N PRO A 410 -8.88 -13.84 -27.27
CA PRO A 410 -9.74 -14.98 -27.64
C PRO A 410 -11.06 -15.03 -26.85
N LEU A 411 -11.03 -14.55 -25.59
CA LEU A 411 -12.22 -14.51 -24.73
C LEU A 411 -13.11 -13.32 -25.09
N THR A 412 -12.50 -12.15 -25.32
CA THR A 412 -13.21 -10.94 -25.70
C THR A 412 -13.83 -11.04 -27.09
N TYR A 413 -13.17 -11.73 -28.03
CA TYR A 413 -13.70 -12.01 -29.37
C TYR A 413 -15.04 -12.78 -29.32
N LYS A 414 -15.14 -13.84 -28.50
CA LYS A 414 -16.39 -14.59 -28.31
C LYS A 414 -17.53 -13.71 -27.78
N SER A 415 -17.21 -12.78 -26.90
CA SER A 415 -18.18 -11.84 -26.36
C SER A 415 -18.61 -10.80 -27.39
N TYR A 416 -17.69 -10.28 -28.21
CA TYR A 416 -18.06 -9.38 -29.31
C TYR A 416 -18.96 -10.05 -30.34
N LEU A 417 -18.75 -11.32 -30.63
CA LEU A 417 -19.68 -12.09 -31.46
C LEU A 417 -21.08 -12.20 -30.83
N SER A 418 -21.16 -12.34 -29.50
CA SER A 418 -22.44 -12.32 -28.79
C SER A 418 -23.16 -10.98 -28.91
N THR A 419 -22.42 -9.88 -28.77
CA THR A 419 -22.95 -8.50 -28.96
C THR A 419 -23.39 -8.26 -30.42
N ALA A 420 -22.63 -8.76 -31.39
CA ALA A 420 -23.02 -8.70 -32.80
C ALA A 420 -24.33 -9.43 -33.09
N LYS A 421 -24.52 -10.63 -32.48
CA LYS A 421 -25.80 -11.36 -32.58
C LYS A 421 -26.98 -10.58 -31.98
N LEU A 422 -26.77 -9.85 -30.84
CA LEU A 422 -27.80 -8.98 -30.25
C LEU A 422 -28.21 -7.87 -31.22
N ARG A 423 -27.25 -7.29 -31.96
CA ARG A 423 -27.55 -6.29 -32.98
C ARG A 423 -28.43 -6.83 -34.12
N VAL A 424 -28.14 -8.05 -34.57
CA VAL A 424 -28.88 -8.70 -35.66
C VAL A 424 -30.33 -8.93 -35.28
N ILE A 425 -30.65 -9.31 -34.02
CA ILE A 425 -32.05 -9.53 -33.56
C ILE A 425 -32.72 -8.24 -33.05
N LYS A 426 -32.07 -7.08 -33.20
CA LYS A 426 -32.61 -5.79 -32.73
C LYS A 426 -34.02 -5.50 -33.27
N PRO A 427 -34.33 -5.68 -34.58
CA PRO A 427 -35.68 -5.46 -35.10
C PRO A 427 -36.75 -6.34 -34.40
N GLU A 428 -36.43 -7.58 -34.09
CA GLU A 428 -37.35 -8.50 -33.38
C GLU A 428 -37.53 -8.08 -31.91
N MET A 429 -36.49 -7.54 -31.29
CA MET A 429 -36.53 -6.99 -29.93
C MET A 429 -37.38 -5.72 -29.89
N ASP A 430 -37.25 -4.83 -30.88
CA ASP A 430 -38.02 -3.59 -30.98
C ASP A 430 -39.51 -3.93 -31.20
N ALA A 431 -39.84 -4.91 -32.03
CA ALA A 431 -41.21 -5.39 -32.18
C ALA A 431 -41.80 -5.97 -30.88
N LEU A 432 -41.00 -6.66 -30.07
CA LEU A 432 -41.43 -7.12 -28.73
C LEU A 432 -41.64 -5.94 -27.75
N ASN A 433 -40.84 -4.90 -27.87
CA ASN A 433 -40.98 -3.67 -27.07
C ASN A 433 -42.30 -2.93 -27.38
N GLU A 434 -42.65 -2.83 -28.65
CA GLU A 434 -43.94 -2.28 -29.12
C GLU A 434 -45.12 -3.12 -28.70
N LYS A 435 -44.97 -4.46 -28.71
CA LYS A 435 -46.05 -5.39 -28.34
C LYS A 435 -46.39 -5.32 -26.85
N TYR A 436 -45.41 -4.99 -25.98
CA TYR A 436 -45.59 -4.95 -24.55
C TYR A 436 -45.17 -3.57 -23.99
N PRO A 437 -45.95 -2.50 -24.25
CA PRO A 437 -45.54 -1.13 -23.88
C PRO A 437 -45.81 -0.79 -22.41
N ARG A 438 -46.64 -1.54 -21.68
CA ARG A 438 -47.06 -1.24 -20.30
C ARG A 438 -46.13 -1.85 -19.27
N GLU A 439 -45.92 -1.16 -18.16
CA GLU A 439 -45.16 -1.66 -17.02
C GLU A 439 -45.77 -2.95 -16.43
N GLU A 440 -47.09 -3.10 -16.47
CA GLU A 440 -47.81 -4.30 -16.03
C GLU A 440 -47.41 -5.56 -16.83
N ASP A 441 -47.00 -5.40 -18.08
CA ASP A 441 -46.55 -6.48 -18.95
C ASP A 441 -45.03 -6.74 -18.88
N ALA A 442 -44.30 -6.12 -17.97
CA ALA A 442 -42.83 -6.23 -17.88
C ALA A 442 -42.35 -7.68 -17.76
N MET A 443 -43.05 -8.52 -17.00
CA MET A 443 -42.74 -9.95 -16.86
C MET A 443 -42.95 -10.73 -18.16
N LYS A 444 -44.07 -10.47 -18.87
CA LYS A 444 -44.37 -11.11 -20.18
C LYS A 444 -43.33 -10.70 -21.23
N LYS A 445 -42.96 -9.40 -21.21
CA LYS A 445 -41.91 -8.85 -22.06
C LYS A 445 -40.56 -9.52 -21.80
N GLN A 446 -40.16 -9.65 -20.54
CA GLN A 446 -38.89 -10.28 -20.13
C GLN A 446 -38.87 -11.77 -20.56
N GLN A 447 -39.97 -12.49 -20.39
CA GLN A 447 -40.11 -13.88 -20.80
C GLN A 447 -40.05 -14.03 -22.32
N ALA A 448 -40.70 -13.14 -23.09
CA ALA A 448 -40.65 -13.11 -24.55
C ALA A 448 -39.22 -12.79 -25.04
N MET A 449 -38.50 -11.85 -24.40
CA MET A 449 -37.10 -11.54 -24.70
C MET A 449 -36.19 -12.73 -24.44
N MET A 450 -36.34 -13.42 -23.29
CA MET A 450 -35.55 -14.61 -22.97
C MET A 450 -35.82 -15.75 -23.96
N ASN A 451 -37.06 -15.92 -24.44
CA ASN A 451 -37.42 -16.89 -25.48
C ASN A 451 -36.79 -16.54 -26.83
N LEU A 452 -36.74 -15.22 -27.17
CA LEU A 452 -36.05 -14.76 -28.37
C LEU A 452 -34.56 -15.06 -28.31
N TYR A 453 -33.88 -14.73 -27.17
CA TYR A 453 -32.47 -15.07 -26.97
C TYR A 453 -32.19 -16.56 -27.06
N LYS A 454 -33.05 -17.40 -26.45
CA LYS A 454 -32.94 -18.85 -26.56
C LYS A 454 -33.07 -19.33 -28.02
N LYS A 455 -34.06 -18.83 -28.80
CA LYS A 455 -34.24 -19.17 -30.21
C LYS A 455 -33.03 -18.75 -31.04
N ALA A 456 -32.49 -17.57 -30.81
CA ALA A 456 -31.34 -17.07 -31.53
C ALA A 456 -30.00 -17.70 -31.08
N GLY A 457 -30.01 -18.54 -30.04
CA GLY A 457 -28.79 -19.12 -29.49
C GLY A 457 -27.84 -18.08 -28.90
N ILE A 458 -28.40 -17.00 -28.32
CA ILE A 458 -27.66 -15.90 -27.72
C ILE A 458 -27.63 -16.08 -26.21
N ASN A 459 -26.44 -15.92 -25.62
CA ASN A 459 -26.30 -15.80 -24.18
C ASN A 459 -26.42 -14.34 -23.81
N PRO A 460 -27.45 -13.89 -23.06
CA PRO A 460 -27.61 -12.49 -22.67
C PRO A 460 -26.45 -11.98 -21.80
N LEU A 461 -25.77 -12.87 -21.04
CA LEU A 461 -24.59 -12.55 -20.26
C LEU A 461 -23.30 -12.50 -21.11
N GLY A 462 -23.35 -12.89 -22.37
CA GLY A 462 -22.18 -12.89 -23.26
C GLY A 462 -21.59 -11.49 -23.48
N GLY A 463 -22.42 -10.46 -23.46
CA GLY A 463 -21.99 -9.06 -23.64
C GLY A 463 -21.22 -8.47 -22.47
N CYS A 464 -21.45 -8.92 -21.24
CA CYS A 464 -20.73 -8.42 -20.05
C CYS A 464 -19.50 -9.29 -19.67
N LEU A 465 -19.31 -10.44 -20.33
CA LEU A 465 -18.21 -11.36 -20.06
C LEU A 465 -16.81 -10.72 -20.16
N PRO A 466 -16.51 -9.81 -21.13
CA PRO A 466 -15.21 -9.11 -21.16
C PRO A 466 -14.96 -8.30 -19.90
N MET A 467 -15.98 -7.62 -19.40
CA MET A 467 -15.87 -6.80 -18.19
C MET A 467 -15.51 -7.66 -16.96
N LEU A 468 -16.18 -8.82 -16.83
CA LEU A 468 -15.93 -9.75 -15.73
C LEU A 468 -14.52 -10.34 -15.77
N ILE A 469 -14.01 -10.65 -16.98
CA ILE A 469 -12.65 -11.17 -17.16
C ILE A 469 -11.60 -10.07 -16.94
N GLN A 470 -11.92 -8.86 -17.33
CA GLN A 470 -11.03 -7.71 -17.18
C GLN A 470 -10.91 -7.23 -15.73
N LEU A 471 -11.89 -7.48 -14.84
CA LEU A 471 -11.87 -7.03 -13.46
C LEU A 471 -10.66 -7.54 -12.66
N PRO A 472 -10.32 -8.85 -12.61
CA PRO A 472 -9.15 -9.32 -11.87
C PRO A 472 -7.84 -8.71 -12.38
N LEU A 473 -7.72 -8.56 -13.70
CA LEU A 473 -6.56 -7.94 -14.33
C LEU A 473 -6.44 -6.46 -13.97
N LEU A 474 -7.58 -5.78 -14.01
CA LEU A 474 -7.68 -4.38 -13.61
C LEU A 474 -7.22 -4.18 -12.17
N TRP A 475 -7.72 -5.03 -11.25
CA TRP A 475 -7.32 -5.04 -9.85
C TRP A 475 -5.82 -5.35 -9.67
N ALA A 476 -5.27 -6.24 -10.51
CA ALA A 476 -3.86 -6.56 -10.47
C ALA A 476 -2.99 -5.33 -10.80
N LEU A 477 -3.30 -4.65 -11.88
CA LEU A 477 -2.55 -3.45 -12.28
C LEU A 477 -2.82 -2.25 -11.35
N PHE A 478 -4.05 -2.13 -10.82
CA PHE A 478 -4.38 -1.14 -9.80
C PHE A 478 -3.53 -1.31 -8.52
N ARG A 479 -3.21 -2.56 -8.16
CA ARG A 479 -2.32 -2.86 -7.03
C ARG A 479 -0.85 -2.72 -7.39
N PHE A 480 -0.46 -2.99 -8.63
CA PHE A 480 0.93 -2.96 -9.08
C PHE A 480 1.48 -1.53 -9.27
N PHE A 481 0.77 -0.68 -10.03
CA PHE A 481 1.30 0.63 -10.43
C PHE A 481 1.70 1.55 -9.27
N PRO A 482 0.93 1.70 -8.19
CA PRO A 482 1.30 2.59 -7.09
C PRO A 482 2.46 2.09 -6.22
N VAL A 483 2.82 0.81 -6.31
CA VAL A 483 3.86 0.20 -5.46
C VAL A 483 5.09 -0.29 -6.25
N SER A 484 5.08 -0.14 -7.57
CA SER A 484 6.22 -0.47 -8.43
C SER A 484 7.28 0.61 -8.33
N ILE A 485 8.38 0.30 -7.65
CA ILE A 485 9.51 1.22 -7.49
C ILE A 485 10.21 1.51 -8.83
N GLU A 486 10.08 0.62 -9.80
CA GLU A 486 10.63 0.78 -11.14
C GLU A 486 10.01 1.96 -11.89
N LEU A 487 8.76 2.34 -11.53
CA LEU A 487 8.06 3.50 -12.10
C LEU A 487 8.37 4.80 -11.38
N ARG A 488 8.94 4.72 -10.18
CA ARG A 488 9.28 5.88 -9.36
C ARG A 488 10.34 6.73 -10.05
N ALA A 489 10.09 8.02 -10.11
CA ALA A 489 10.92 9.01 -10.81
C ALA A 489 11.06 8.80 -12.33
N GLN A 490 10.28 7.91 -12.95
CA GLN A 490 10.29 7.68 -14.38
C GLN A 490 9.37 8.66 -15.10
N ARG A 491 9.92 9.34 -16.08
CA ARG A 491 9.23 10.38 -16.86
C ARG A 491 8.60 9.82 -18.10
N PHE A 492 7.46 10.37 -18.46
CA PHE A 492 6.84 10.08 -19.74
C PHE A 492 5.92 11.22 -20.20
N LEU A 493 6.17 11.74 -21.39
CA LEU A 493 5.49 12.92 -21.96
C LEU A 493 5.57 14.12 -21.00
N TRP A 494 4.47 14.56 -20.42
CA TRP A 494 4.38 15.67 -19.47
C TRP A 494 4.45 15.22 -18.00
N ALA A 495 4.34 13.91 -17.72
CA ALA A 495 4.44 13.41 -16.36
C ALA A 495 5.90 13.31 -15.93
N ASP A 496 6.22 13.92 -14.79
CA ASP A 496 7.56 13.86 -14.18
C ASP A 496 7.82 12.55 -13.46
N ASP A 497 6.75 11.82 -13.13
CA ASP A 497 6.81 10.56 -12.36
C ASP A 497 5.59 9.70 -12.67
N LEU A 498 5.82 8.48 -13.19
CA LEU A 498 4.74 7.54 -13.52
C LEU A 498 4.14 6.86 -12.30
N SER A 499 4.82 6.89 -11.15
CA SER A 499 4.32 6.35 -9.89
C SER A 499 3.46 7.33 -9.10
N SER A 500 3.49 8.60 -9.44
CA SER A 500 2.73 9.69 -8.85
C SER A 500 1.73 10.28 -9.83
N TYR A 501 0.84 11.17 -9.37
CA TYR A 501 -0.04 11.90 -10.27
C TYR A 501 0.72 12.94 -11.10
N ASP A 502 0.28 13.16 -12.34
CA ASP A 502 0.75 14.26 -13.17
C ASP A 502 -0.06 15.52 -12.87
N SER A 503 0.58 16.65 -12.62
CA SER A 503 -0.10 17.93 -12.43
C SER A 503 0.29 18.88 -13.55
N VAL A 504 -0.68 19.20 -14.42
CA VAL A 504 -0.50 20.24 -15.44
C VAL A 504 -0.99 21.60 -14.97
N LEU A 505 -1.78 21.63 -13.88
CA LEU A 505 -2.28 22.84 -13.26
C LEU A 505 -2.46 22.60 -11.76
N ASN A 506 -1.77 23.38 -10.94
CA ASN A 506 -1.98 23.43 -9.50
C ASN A 506 -3.03 24.51 -9.19
N LEU A 507 -4.03 24.15 -8.39
CA LEU A 507 -5.10 25.06 -8.00
C LEU A 507 -4.71 25.77 -6.69
N PRO A 508 -5.04 27.05 -6.52
CA PRO A 508 -4.79 27.77 -5.26
C PRO A 508 -5.79 27.39 -4.13
N PHE A 509 -6.65 26.42 -4.37
CA PHE A 509 -7.65 25.90 -3.43
C PHE A 509 -7.85 24.40 -3.67
N THR A 510 -8.27 23.70 -2.63
CA THR A 510 -8.59 22.26 -2.72
C THR A 510 -10.05 22.06 -3.05
N ILE A 511 -10.35 21.35 -4.16
CA ILE A 511 -11.71 20.90 -4.48
C ILE A 511 -12.01 19.63 -3.68
N PRO A 512 -13.09 19.59 -2.90
CA PRO A 512 -13.46 18.39 -2.14
C PRO A 512 -13.53 17.16 -3.04
N PHE A 513 -12.88 16.06 -2.64
CA PHE A 513 -12.75 14.77 -3.35
C PHE A 513 -11.95 14.79 -4.66
N TYR A 514 -11.60 15.96 -5.21
CA TYR A 514 -10.81 16.07 -6.44
C TYR A 514 -9.34 16.41 -6.15
N GLY A 515 -9.09 17.27 -5.16
CA GLY A 515 -7.74 17.69 -4.80
C GLY A 515 -7.45 19.14 -5.21
N ASP A 516 -6.17 19.50 -5.15
CA ASP A 516 -5.62 20.84 -5.43
C ASP A 516 -4.86 20.91 -6.76
N HIS A 517 -5.02 19.90 -7.62
CA HIS A 517 -4.33 19.80 -8.90
C HIS A 517 -5.20 19.17 -9.97
N VAL A 518 -4.77 19.30 -11.23
CA VAL A 518 -5.41 18.70 -12.41
C VAL A 518 -4.43 17.77 -13.10
N SER A 519 -4.74 16.47 -13.09
CA SER A 519 -4.01 15.44 -13.82
C SER A 519 -4.52 15.36 -15.26
N LEU A 520 -3.63 15.57 -16.23
CA LEU A 520 -3.99 15.48 -17.65
C LEU A 520 -4.21 14.03 -18.09
N PHE A 521 -3.41 13.07 -17.59
CA PHE A 521 -3.66 11.66 -17.87
C PHE A 521 -5.00 11.21 -17.32
N CYS A 522 -5.40 11.68 -16.14
CA CYS A 522 -6.72 11.41 -15.57
C CYS A 522 -7.85 12.00 -16.44
N LEU A 523 -7.71 13.25 -16.92
CA LEU A 523 -8.69 13.86 -17.82
C LEU A 523 -8.82 13.09 -19.13
N LEU A 524 -7.69 12.71 -19.76
CA LEU A 524 -7.69 11.93 -21.01
C LEU A 524 -8.29 10.54 -20.80
N MET A 525 -8.01 9.90 -19.67
CA MET A 525 -8.63 8.64 -19.25
C MET A 525 -10.15 8.80 -19.15
N GLY A 526 -10.64 9.83 -18.46
CA GLY A 526 -12.07 10.13 -18.32
C GLY A 526 -12.75 10.38 -19.66
N ALA A 527 -12.11 11.16 -20.54
CA ALA A 527 -12.61 11.37 -21.89
C ALA A 527 -12.70 10.07 -22.70
N ALA A 528 -11.67 9.21 -22.62
CA ALA A 528 -11.68 7.88 -23.24
C ALA A 528 -12.77 6.97 -22.66
N MET A 529 -13.01 7.04 -21.34
CA MET A 529 -14.09 6.28 -20.68
C MET A 529 -15.47 6.73 -21.16
N ILE A 530 -15.70 8.04 -21.30
CA ILE A 530 -16.95 8.59 -21.84
C ILE A 530 -17.12 8.11 -23.30
N GLY A 531 -16.09 8.24 -24.12
CA GLY A 531 -16.10 7.79 -25.52
C GLY A 531 -16.40 6.30 -25.62
N PHE A 532 -15.74 5.47 -24.83
CA PHE A 532 -15.97 4.02 -24.78
C PHE A 532 -17.39 3.68 -24.29
N SER A 533 -17.88 4.36 -23.25
CA SER A 533 -19.24 4.15 -22.74
C SER A 533 -20.30 4.53 -23.75
N MET A 534 -20.12 5.65 -24.46
CA MET A 534 -21.00 6.06 -25.58
C MET A 534 -20.98 5.02 -26.71
N PHE A 535 -19.78 4.57 -27.11
CA PHE A 535 -19.60 3.57 -28.15
C PHE A 535 -20.30 2.25 -27.81
N THR A 536 -20.12 1.78 -26.58
CA THR A 536 -20.73 0.54 -26.10
C THR A 536 -22.24 0.67 -25.93
N TYR A 537 -22.71 1.78 -25.37
CA TYR A 537 -24.13 2.07 -25.19
C TYR A 537 -24.86 2.07 -26.54
N ASN A 538 -24.33 2.72 -27.56
CA ASN A 538 -24.93 2.75 -28.88
C ASN A 538 -25.03 1.36 -29.52
N GLN A 539 -24.17 0.41 -29.14
CA GLN A 539 -24.24 -0.98 -29.58
C GLN A 539 -25.26 -1.81 -28.81
N GLN A 540 -25.53 -1.47 -27.54
CA GLN A 540 -26.43 -2.21 -26.64
C GLN A 540 -27.80 -1.55 -26.46
N SER A 541 -28.06 -0.41 -27.13
CA SER A 541 -29.27 0.42 -26.97
C SER A 541 -30.59 -0.25 -27.35
N ALA A 542 -30.55 -1.53 -27.74
CA ALA A 542 -31.74 -2.35 -27.99
C ALA A 542 -32.50 -2.80 -26.72
N GLN A 543 -31.95 -2.58 -25.52
CA GLN A 543 -32.63 -2.94 -24.26
C GLN A 543 -33.32 -1.72 -23.65
N PRO A 544 -34.67 -1.66 -23.58
CA PRO A 544 -35.41 -0.50 -23.05
C PRO A 544 -35.11 -0.18 -21.58
N GLN A 545 -34.75 -1.18 -20.80
CA GLN A 545 -34.35 -1.04 -19.40
C GLN A 545 -33.06 -0.23 -19.22
N MET A 546 -32.23 -0.09 -20.27
CA MET A 546 -30.98 0.67 -20.23
C MET A 546 -31.16 2.17 -20.47
N ALA A 547 -32.34 2.63 -20.95
CA ALA A 547 -32.55 4.04 -21.27
C ALA A 547 -32.42 4.97 -20.03
N GLY A 548 -32.94 4.54 -18.88
CA GLY A 548 -32.81 5.26 -17.60
C GLY A 548 -31.40 5.24 -17.03
N MET A 549 -30.60 4.21 -17.38
CA MET A 549 -29.23 4.05 -16.89
C MET A 549 -28.19 4.77 -17.76
N LYS A 550 -28.57 5.29 -18.95
CA LYS A 550 -27.66 5.96 -19.89
C LYS A 550 -26.87 7.08 -19.23
N PHE A 551 -27.55 7.98 -18.56
CA PHE A 551 -26.91 9.14 -17.93
C PHE A 551 -25.92 8.69 -16.84
N MET A 552 -26.30 7.71 -16.05
CA MET A 552 -25.46 7.17 -14.98
C MET A 552 -24.21 6.48 -15.54
N MET A 553 -24.36 5.60 -16.54
CA MET A 553 -23.24 4.81 -17.07
C MET A 553 -22.33 5.61 -17.99
N VAL A 554 -22.88 6.54 -18.80
CA VAL A 554 -22.11 7.24 -19.83
C VAL A 554 -21.44 8.49 -19.28
N TYR A 555 -22.08 9.20 -18.36
CA TYR A 555 -21.58 10.49 -17.87
C TYR A 555 -21.21 10.47 -16.39
N MET A 556 -22.11 10.00 -15.51
CA MET A 556 -21.90 10.11 -14.07
C MET A 556 -20.75 9.22 -13.59
N MET A 557 -20.68 7.96 -14.04
CA MET A 557 -19.62 7.03 -13.64
C MET A 557 -18.22 7.51 -14.08
N PRO A 558 -17.97 7.91 -15.36
CA PRO A 558 -16.68 8.46 -15.74
C PRO A 558 -16.29 9.75 -15.00
N VAL A 559 -17.25 10.65 -14.77
CA VAL A 559 -17.00 11.88 -14.00
C VAL A 559 -16.64 11.54 -12.55
N MET A 560 -17.35 10.62 -11.90
CA MET A 560 -17.01 10.17 -10.54
C MET A 560 -15.60 9.52 -10.51
N MET A 561 -15.24 8.78 -11.55
CA MET A 561 -13.89 8.20 -11.68
C MET A 561 -12.81 9.29 -11.82
N LEU A 562 -13.08 10.41 -12.49
CA LEU A 562 -12.15 11.54 -12.55
C LEU A 562 -11.82 12.07 -11.15
N PHE A 563 -12.84 12.22 -10.29
CA PHE A 563 -12.63 12.67 -8.92
C PHE A 563 -11.80 11.69 -8.09
N TRP A 564 -11.96 10.41 -8.34
CA TRP A 564 -11.25 9.38 -7.59
C TRP A 564 -9.83 9.17 -8.10
N PHE A 565 -9.61 9.21 -9.41
CA PHE A 565 -8.32 8.88 -10.03
C PHE A 565 -7.37 10.08 -10.17
N ASN A 566 -7.81 11.30 -9.85
CA ASN A 566 -6.97 12.49 -9.98
C ASN A 566 -5.69 12.42 -9.12
N ASP A 567 -5.76 11.83 -7.91
CA ASP A 567 -4.63 11.63 -6.99
C ASP A 567 -3.80 10.37 -7.30
N TYR A 568 -4.18 9.56 -8.31
CA TYR A 568 -3.53 8.28 -8.57
C TYR A 568 -2.35 8.40 -9.53
N ALA A 569 -1.50 7.35 -9.51
CA ALA A 569 -0.33 7.25 -10.37
C ALA A 569 -0.67 7.50 -11.85
N SER A 570 0.05 8.41 -12.48
CA SER A 570 -0.12 8.78 -13.90
C SER A 570 0.06 7.58 -14.84
N GLY A 571 0.97 6.64 -14.49
CA GLY A 571 1.14 5.38 -15.21
C GLY A 571 -0.13 4.52 -15.22
N LEU A 572 -0.91 4.51 -14.14
CA LEU A 572 -2.20 3.81 -14.07
C LEU A 572 -3.24 4.48 -14.95
N CYS A 573 -3.37 5.82 -14.89
CA CYS A 573 -4.28 6.59 -15.75
C CYS A 573 -3.93 6.41 -17.23
N TYR A 574 -2.64 6.41 -17.57
CA TYR A 574 -2.15 6.14 -18.92
C TYR A 574 -2.48 4.71 -19.39
N TYR A 575 -2.27 3.69 -18.55
CA TYR A 575 -2.68 2.33 -18.85
C TYR A 575 -4.19 2.24 -19.15
N TYR A 576 -5.03 2.88 -18.33
CA TYR A 576 -6.48 2.89 -18.53
C TYR A 576 -6.87 3.56 -19.85
N LEU A 577 -6.28 4.73 -20.16
CA LEU A 577 -6.44 5.44 -21.42
C LEU A 577 -6.15 4.48 -22.59
N LEU A 578 -4.96 3.88 -22.62
CA LEU A 578 -4.55 2.94 -23.66
C LEU A 578 -5.49 1.74 -23.75
N SER A 579 -5.85 1.17 -22.61
CA SER A 579 -6.73 0.01 -22.53
C SER A 579 -8.09 0.28 -23.17
N GLN A 580 -8.68 1.47 -22.94
CA GLN A 580 -9.96 1.87 -23.55
C GLN A 580 -9.81 2.09 -25.06
N LEU A 581 -8.77 2.82 -25.48
CA LEU A 581 -8.51 3.09 -26.89
C LEU A 581 -8.27 1.80 -27.69
N ILE A 582 -7.43 0.89 -27.18
CA ILE A 582 -7.16 -0.39 -27.82
C ILE A 582 -8.43 -1.24 -27.89
N THR A 583 -9.27 -1.24 -26.83
CA THR A 583 -10.55 -1.96 -26.87
C THR A 583 -11.48 -1.39 -27.92
N MET A 584 -11.60 -0.07 -28.06
CA MET A 584 -12.40 0.56 -29.11
C MET A 584 -11.91 0.17 -30.51
N ILE A 585 -10.58 0.17 -30.72
CA ILE A 585 -9.97 -0.26 -31.98
C ILE A 585 -10.29 -1.74 -32.26
N GLN A 586 -10.13 -2.64 -31.26
CA GLN A 586 -10.43 -4.05 -31.39
C GLN A 586 -11.91 -4.28 -31.72
N MET A 587 -12.82 -3.60 -31.04
CA MET A 587 -14.27 -3.72 -31.30
C MET A 587 -14.62 -3.22 -32.70
N THR A 588 -14.03 -2.12 -33.13
CA THR A 588 -14.25 -1.56 -34.47
C THR A 588 -13.70 -2.49 -35.55
N ALA A 589 -12.50 -3.06 -35.35
CA ALA A 589 -11.90 -4.02 -36.27
C ALA A 589 -12.77 -5.29 -36.38
N ILE A 590 -13.16 -5.88 -35.23
CA ILE A 590 -14.02 -7.07 -35.25
C ILE A 590 -15.34 -6.79 -35.96
N ARG A 591 -15.95 -5.61 -35.73
CA ARG A 591 -17.19 -5.19 -36.40
C ARG A 591 -17.04 -5.17 -37.94
N ARG A 592 -15.88 -4.76 -38.46
CA ARG A 592 -15.64 -4.70 -39.90
C ARG A 592 -15.45 -6.07 -40.55
N PHE A 593 -14.94 -7.05 -39.76
CA PHE A 593 -14.70 -8.43 -40.24
C PHE A 593 -15.86 -9.37 -39.96
N VAL A 594 -16.85 -9.01 -39.16
CA VAL A 594 -18.02 -9.83 -38.85
C VAL A 594 -19.12 -9.53 -39.84
N ASP A 595 -19.47 -10.56 -40.60
CA ASP A 595 -20.53 -10.56 -41.62
C ASP A 595 -21.87 -10.90 -40.95
N ASP A 596 -22.83 -9.97 -41.01
CA ASP A 596 -24.14 -10.10 -40.39
C ASP A 596 -24.96 -11.25 -41.02
N ASP A 597 -24.80 -11.53 -42.33
CA ASP A 597 -25.49 -12.63 -43.02
C ASP A 597 -24.99 -13.99 -42.52
N LYS A 598 -23.70 -14.11 -42.25
CA LYS A 598 -23.14 -15.33 -41.63
C LYS A 598 -23.64 -15.53 -40.22
N ILE A 599 -23.85 -14.46 -39.45
CA ILE A 599 -24.44 -14.51 -38.11
C ILE A 599 -25.89 -15.01 -38.22
N HIS A 600 -26.72 -14.46 -39.14
CA HIS A 600 -28.08 -14.92 -39.39
C HIS A 600 -28.12 -16.41 -39.70
N ALA A 601 -27.32 -16.88 -40.66
CA ALA A 601 -27.24 -18.29 -41.03
C ALA A 601 -26.79 -19.17 -39.84
N MET A 602 -25.90 -18.69 -38.98
CA MET A 602 -25.47 -19.42 -37.79
C MET A 602 -26.59 -19.48 -36.73
N MET A 603 -27.36 -18.42 -36.56
CA MET A 603 -28.50 -18.37 -35.65
C MET A 603 -29.62 -19.31 -36.08
N GLU A 604 -29.96 -19.36 -37.37
CA GLU A 604 -30.93 -20.32 -37.94
C GLU A 604 -30.48 -21.76 -37.73
N ARG A 605 -29.20 -22.06 -37.97
CA ARG A 605 -28.64 -23.41 -37.71
C ARG A 605 -28.72 -23.77 -36.22
N ASN A 606 -28.49 -22.82 -35.31
CA ASN A 606 -28.59 -23.07 -33.90
C ASN A 606 -30.02 -23.21 -33.41
N ALA A 607 -30.98 -22.47 -33.95
CA ALA A 607 -32.40 -22.60 -33.68
C ALA A 607 -32.91 -24.02 -34.09
N ASN A 608 -32.45 -24.51 -35.24
CA ASN A 608 -32.79 -25.87 -35.73
C ASN A 608 -32.10 -26.97 -34.90
N LYS A 609 -30.88 -26.77 -34.44
CA LYS A 609 -30.19 -27.71 -33.53
C LYS A 609 -30.83 -27.77 -32.14
N GLN A 610 -31.35 -26.65 -31.60
CA GLN A 610 -32.02 -26.63 -30.31
C GLN A 610 -33.37 -27.35 -30.30
N LYS A 611 -34.09 -27.38 -31.42
CA LYS A 611 -35.31 -28.19 -31.54
C LYS A 611 -35.08 -29.69 -31.29
N ASN A 612 -33.84 -30.17 -31.51
CA ASN A 612 -33.46 -31.58 -31.40
C ASN A 612 -32.64 -31.92 -30.13
N LYS A 613 -32.31 -30.93 -29.25
CA LYS A 613 -31.55 -31.20 -28.02
C LYS A 613 -32.48 -31.48 -26.83
N LYS A 614 -32.25 -32.60 -26.13
CA LYS A 614 -32.88 -32.86 -24.82
C LYS A 614 -32.48 -31.77 -23.85
N LYS A 615 -33.46 -31.17 -23.17
CA LYS A 615 -33.26 -30.11 -22.17
C LYS A 615 -32.37 -30.61 -21.01
N SER A 616 -31.41 -29.84 -20.56
CA SER A 616 -30.57 -30.20 -19.41
C SER A 616 -31.41 -30.26 -18.11
N LYS A 617 -30.95 -31.05 -17.11
CA LYS A 617 -31.62 -31.12 -15.79
C LYS A 617 -31.75 -29.74 -15.12
N PHE A 618 -30.78 -28.84 -15.34
CA PHE A 618 -30.84 -27.47 -14.83
C PHE A 618 -31.92 -26.64 -15.54
N GLN A 619 -32.06 -26.77 -16.85
CA GLN A 619 -33.09 -26.07 -17.61
C GLN A 619 -34.50 -26.53 -17.22
N LEU A 620 -34.70 -27.83 -17.00
CA LEU A 620 -35.98 -28.40 -16.55
C LEU A 620 -36.33 -27.83 -15.14
N ARG A 621 -35.39 -27.79 -14.24
CA ARG A 621 -35.59 -27.30 -12.87
C ARG A 621 -35.86 -25.77 -12.83
N TYR A 622 -35.20 -25.00 -13.71
CA TYR A 622 -35.44 -23.57 -13.85
C TYR A 622 -36.83 -23.28 -14.46
N GLU A 623 -37.26 -24.04 -15.48
CA GLU A 623 -38.61 -23.94 -16.06
C GLU A 623 -39.69 -24.30 -15.03
N GLU A 624 -39.42 -25.25 -14.17
CA GLU A 624 -40.33 -25.67 -13.11
C GLU A 624 -40.47 -24.58 -12.02
N LEU A 625 -39.35 -23.95 -11.60
CA LEU A 625 -39.36 -22.80 -10.71
C LEU A 625 -40.12 -21.58 -11.27
N MET A 626 -39.90 -21.30 -12.55
CA MET A 626 -40.62 -20.19 -13.24
C MET A 626 -42.12 -20.47 -13.35
N ARG A 627 -42.50 -21.73 -13.58
CA ARG A 627 -43.92 -22.15 -13.63
C ARG A 627 -44.59 -22.02 -12.26
N GLN A 628 -43.91 -22.41 -11.20
CA GLN A 628 -44.40 -22.24 -9.83
C GLN A 628 -44.55 -20.74 -9.45
N GLN A 629 -43.63 -19.89 -9.86
CA GLN A 629 -43.78 -18.44 -9.66
C GLN A 629 -44.95 -17.84 -10.44
N GLU A 630 -45.17 -18.31 -11.68
CA GLU A 630 -46.27 -17.83 -12.49
C GLU A 630 -47.65 -18.29 -11.92
N GLU A 631 -47.72 -19.49 -11.36
CA GLU A 631 -48.89 -20.01 -10.68
C GLU A 631 -49.18 -19.26 -9.37
N MET A 632 -48.16 -18.94 -8.60
CA MET A 632 -48.30 -18.14 -7.39
C MET A 632 -48.81 -16.70 -7.69
N MET A 633 -48.28 -16.06 -8.74
CA MET A 633 -48.77 -14.74 -9.16
C MET A 633 -50.20 -14.75 -9.66
N ARG A 634 -50.59 -15.76 -10.45
CA ARG A 634 -51.98 -15.95 -10.89
C ARG A 634 -52.93 -16.20 -9.71
N GLN A 635 -52.47 -16.88 -8.66
CA GLN A 635 -53.25 -17.07 -7.44
C GLN A 635 -53.39 -15.74 -6.63
N GLN A 636 -52.33 -14.92 -6.56
CA GLN A 636 -52.37 -13.61 -5.94
C GLN A 636 -53.28 -12.63 -6.70
N GLU A 637 -53.25 -12.63 -8.05
CA GLU A 637 -54.14 -11.80 -8.86
C GLU A 637 -55.61 -12.21 -8.66
N LYS A 638 -55.91 -13.52 -8.61
CA LYS A 638 -57.26 -14.04 -8.34
C LYS A 638 -57.71 -13.70 -6.89
N ALA A 639 -56.82 -13.70 -5.94
CA ALA A 639 -57.11 -13.35 -4.56
C ALA A 639 -57.37 -11.83 -4.41
N ASN A 640 -56.62 -10.99 -5.10
CA ASN A 640 -56.81 -9.53 -5.12
C ASN A 640 -58.04 -9.08 -5.96
N GLY A 641 -58.36 -9.83 -7.03
CA GLY A 641 -59.57 -9.59 -7.85
C GLY A 641 -60.91 -9.96 -7.13
N LYS A 642 -60.87 -10.78 -6.06
CA LYS A 642 -62.02 -11.10 -5.22
C LYS A 642 -62.23 -10.13 -4.06
N ARG A 643 -61.31 -9.16 -3.86
CA ARG A 643 -61.38 -8.12 -2.83
C ARG A 643 -61.79 -6.72 -3.35
N ARG A 644 -62.15 -6.63 -4.64
CA ARG A 644 -62.79 -5.43 -5.22
C ARG A 644 -64.29 -5.64 -5.46
#